data_7c2af6395bbc0f98a98b413c0f6ceff7
#
_entry.id   7c2af6395bbc0f98a98b413c0f6ceff7
#
_cell.length_a   1.000
_cell.length_b   1.000
_cell.length_c   1.000
_cell.angle_alpha   90.00
_cell.angle_beta   90.00
_cell.angle_gamma   90.00
#
_symmetry.space_group_name_H-M   'P 1'
#
loop_
_entity.id
_entity.type
_entity.pdbx_description
1 polymer ?
#
loop_
_entity_poly.entity_id
_entity_poly.type
_entity_poly.pdbx_seq_one_letter_code
_entity_poly.pdbx_strand_id
1 'polypeptide(L)'
;MKIKGEVGNRNNGVSIRAILTPEQRELFISRIRNEHPAVASIHSVQWEEADVADTDYPDFMITPSRSDSEEVTQVAPDIAVCPECLSDRMRQPHRLRYPFINCTHCGPRFSIIRDLPYDRKQTTMAAFAMCPDCRREYTTVSDRRFHAQPVACNHCGPFYYAIYNNVKIKEYDKLLDLSVRLLREGEVIAAKGIGGYHLICDALNGEAVARLRAIKQRDSKPFAVMFRDMEHLRHYAEAGPVEEDCLSSWRRPIVLLKQKKALADDINRGMRTLGCMLPYMPLHEDWFAALDTPALVMTSGNLSDYPIAITPDEAAEQLSGKVALLLHHNRDIYNRVDDSVLQVCGGQPCLVRRSRGYVPEPFFADIPVEGILAFGAEKVNTFALGKGDTILQSQYIGDLKNWETFSFYTESLDRFRHLFRFTPSVLAYDMHPDYLSSQEAERVAARTGLPLLKIQHHHAHAAACMLEYGLHEKVVAIVLDGTGLGDDGKVWGGEFFLCDRKEYRRLSHFEYVPLPGGDKAAVEPWRMAVAYLWHYWGDSARFPEGFPERVGADKIRLLMTMMERGVNTPYTSGAGRLFDAVASLLGLCDVSTHQAEAPVKLEQAAGSEQSARYPVIIKEGVISFRPLFEELLNDWASGVSVGDLAARFHNTMAFLLLDEAARHLQQTGATRVVISGGCFQNKRLTEQLQRLFAAKGIPPVGKVHLADLVRAGLHQNGHAGVLQGGDGPVFVGENGHGEDDAVILALVLLEPLGIQTALVSCLDAAVAGELLIHHDVV
;
A
#
# COMPACT_ATOMS: atom_id res chain seq x y z
N MET A 1 -3.24 42.11 -0.56
CA MET A 1 -4.51 42.68 -0.04
C MET A 1 -4.32 43.02 1.41
N LYS A 2 -4.72 44.20 1.86
CA LYS A 2 -4.91 44.45 3.29
C LYS A 2 -6.32 43.99 3.64
N ILE A 3 -6.47 42.85 4.28
CA ILE A 3 -7.73 42.24 4.68
C ILE A 3 -7.80 42.28 6.19
N LYS A 4 -8.92 42.64 6.75
CA LYS A 4 -9.23 42.51 8.17
C LYS A 4 -10.02 41.24 8.40
N GLY A 5 -9.78 40.54 9.50
CA GLY A 5 -10.50 39.32 9.80
C GLY A 5 -9.76 38.36 10.77
N GLU A 6 -10.22 37.15 10.77
CA GLU A 6 -9.60 36.07 11.57
C GLU A 6 -9.53 34.76 10.80
N VAL A 7 -8.55 33.96 11.15
CA VAL A 7 -8.43 32.57 10.70
C VAL A 7 -8.12 31.67 11.88
N GLY A 8 -8.80 30.53 11.95
CA GLY A 8 -8.58 29.53 12.98
C GLY A 8 -8.72 28.12 12.45
N ASN A 9 -7.91 27.22 12.97
CA ASN A 9 -8.07 25.80 12.70
C ASN A 9 -9.24 25.26 13.52
N ARG A 10 -10.06 24.46 12.86
CA ARG A 10 -11.09 23.62 13.48
C ARG A 10 -10.77 22.16 13.19
N ASN A 11 -11.39 21.26 13.92
CA ASN A 11 -11.22 19.84 13.64
C ASN A 11 -11.86 19.37 12.31
N ASN A 12 -12.69 20.23 11.68
CA ASN A 12 -13.30 19.99 10.36
C ASN A 12 -12.74 20.88 9.23
N GLY A 13 -11.65 21.62 9.45
CA GLY A 13 -11.06 22.47 8.41
C GLY A 13 -10.45 23.75 8.95
N VAL A 14 -10.36 24.73 8.06
CA VAL A 14 -9.92 26.09 8.39
C VAL A 14 -11.12 27.02 8.25
N SER A 15 -11.45 27.72 9.33
CA SER A 15 -12.50 28.75 9.33
C SER A 15 -11.85 30.12 9.16
N ILE A 16 -12.31 30.87 8.17
CA ILE A 16 -11.85 32.24 7.89
C ILE A 16 -13.07 33.17 7.97
N ARG A 17 -12.96 34.23 8.76
CA ARG A 17 -13.89 35.35 8.70
C ARG A 17 -13.13 36.57 8.22
N ALA A 18 -13.63 37.23 7.18
CA ALA A 18 -12.90 38.34 6.56
C ALA A 18 -13.88 39.41 6.02
N ILE A 19 -13.47 40.66 6.13
CA ILE A 19 -14.22 41.78 5.55
C ILE A 19 -13.67 42.03 4.15
N LEU A 20 -14.48 41.75 3.12
CA LEU A 20 -14.08 41.73 1.72
C LEU A 20 -15.18 42.39 0.85
N THR A 21 -14.79 43.11 -0.20
CA THR A 21 -15.72 43.42 -1.29
C THR A 21 -15.97 42.15 -2.13
N PRO A 22 -17.04 42.11 -2.95
CA PRO A 22 -17.30 40.98 -3.84
C PRO A 22 -16.09 40.60 -4.73
N GLU A 23 -15.39 41.60 -5.30
CA GLU A 23 -14.22 41.40 -6.14
C GLU A 23 -13.04 40.85 -5.32
N GLN A 24 -12.85 41.37 -4.11
CA GLN A 24 -11.80 40.87 -3.19
C GLN A 24 -12.09 39.45 -2.75
N ARG A 25 -13.33 39.06 -2.52
CA ARG A 25 -13.77 37.72 -2.16
C ARG A 25 -13.38 36.71 -3.26
N GLU A 26 -13.79 37.01 -4.51
CA GLU A 26 -13.46 36.11 -5.64
C GLU A 26 -11.95 35.94 -5.83
N LEU A 27 -11.22 37.04 -5.74
CA LEU A 27 -9.76 36.99 -5.84
C LEU A 27 -9.14 36.22 -4.66
N PHE A 28 -9.67 36.35 -3.45
CA PHE A 28 -9.19 35.67 -2.25
C PHE A 28 -9.43 34.15 -2.35
N ILE A 29 -10.64 33.74 -2.75
CA ILE A 29 -11.00 32.33 -2.98
C ILE A 29 -10.13 31.73 -4.09
N SER A 30 -9.96 32.46 -5.21
CA SER A 30 -9.11 32.02 -6.32
C SER A 30 -7.67 31.79 -5.88
N ARG A 31 -7.10 32.69 -5.06
CA ARG A 31 -5.74 32.53 -4.53
C ARG A 31 -5.62 31.36 -3.57
N ILE A 32 -6.58 31.17 -2.68
CA ILE A 32 -6.60 29.98 -1.79
C ILE A 32 -6.57 28.72 -2.64
N ARG A 33 -7.38 28.64 -3.71
CA ARG A 33 -7.47 27.45 -4.56
C ARG A 33 -6.22 27.21 -5.43
N ASN A 34 -5.54 28.27 -5.87
CA ASN A 34 -4.49 28.16 -6.88
C ASN A 34 -3.09 28.47 -6.38
N GLU A 35 -2.93 29.18 -5.27
CA GLU A 35 -1.64 29.63 -4.73
C GLU A 35 -1.28 28.93 -3.40
N HIS A 36 -1.88 27.78 -3.10
CA HIS A 36 -1.55 27.01 -1.89
C HIS A 36 -0.20 26.30 -2.01
N PRO A 37 0.46 25.97 -0.89
CA PRO A 37 1.68 25.14 -0.90
C PRO A 37 1.45 23.80 -1.59
N ALA A 38 2.47 23.28 -2.28
CA ALA A 38 2.40 22.01 -3.04
C ALA A 38 1.97 20.78 -2.22
N VAL A 39 2.16 20.83 -0.90
CA VAL A 39 1.77 19.76 0.04
C VAL A 39 0.39 19.97 0.65
N ALA A 40 -0.27 21.10 0.39
CA ALA A 40 -1.62 21.37 0.87
C ALA A 40 -2.65 20.89 -0.18
N SER A 41 -3.68 20.22 0.29
CA SER A 41 -4.82 19.81 -0.52
C SER A 41 -6.05 20.58 -0.06
N ILE A 42 -6.71 21.29 -0.99
CA ILE A 42 -7.96 22.01 -0.73
C ILE A 42 -9.08 21.25 -1.43
N HIS A 43 -9.85 20.52 -0.66
CA HIS A 43 -10.94 19.71 -1.18
C HIS A 43 -12.15 20.55 -1.57
N SER A 44 -12.59 21.44 -0.68
CA SER A 44 -13.71 22.36 -0.96
C SER A 44 -13.48 23.72 -0.30
N VAL A 45 -14.09 24.75 -0.87
CA VAL A 45 -14.19 26.09 -0.27
C VAL A 45 -15.64 26.47 -0.32
N GLN A 46 -16.26 26.59 0.85
CA GLN A 46 -17.62 27.09 1.03
C GLN A 46 -17.55 28.48 1.66
N TRP A 47 -18.50 29.35 1.34
CA TRP A 47 -18.57 30.65 1.95
C TRP A 47 -20.04 31.07 2.13
N GLU A 48 -20.27 31.89 3.13
CA GLU A 48 -21.54 32.48 3.45
C GLU A 48 -21.32 33.94 3.87
N GLU A 49 -22.35 34.80 3.72
CA GLU A 49 -22.31 36.13 4.24
C GLU A 49 -22.67 36.11 5.72
N ALA A 50 -21.92 36.88 6.52
CA ALA A 50 -22.16 37.00 7.95
C ALA A 50 -22.19 38.50 8.33
N ASP A 51 -23.08 38.87 9.22
CA ASP A 51 -23.13 40.22 9.80
C ASP A 51 -21.94 40.44 10.73
N VAL A 52 -20.92 41.15 10.22
CA VAL A 52 -19.71 41.50 10.97
C VAL A 52 -19.47 43.00 10.84
N ALA A 53 -19.35 43.69 11.96
CA ALA A 53 -19.02 45.09 11.96
C ALA A 53 -17.54 45.31 11.60
N ASP A 54 -17.22 46.34 10.80
CA ASP A 54 -15.83 46.69 10.41
C ASP A 54 -14.92 46.99 11.61
N THR A 55 -15.52 47.31 12.77
CA THR A 55 -14.83 47.52 14.05
C THR A 55 -14.41 46.27 14.78
N ASP A 56 -14.91 45.07 14.38
CA ASP A 56 -14.67 43.83 15.11
C ASP A 56 -13.23 43.28 14.89
N TYR A 57 -12.59 43.72 13.81
CA TYR A 57 -11.23 43.28 13.50
C TYR A 57 -10.27 44.45 13.28
N PRO A 58 -9.30 44.68 14.18
CA PRO A 58 -8.27 45.70 13.99
C PRO A 58 -7.31 45.33 12.84
N ASP A 59 -7.03 44.05 12.62
CA ASP A 59 -6.14 43.47 11.60
C ASP A 59 -6.61 42.06 11.25
N PHE A 60 -5.83 41.33 10.46
CA PHE A 60 -6.06 39.90 10.20
C PHE A 60 -5.39 39.06 11.28
N MET A 61 -6.18 38.35 12.08
CA MET A 61 -5.70 37.65 13.27
C MET A 61 -5.82 36.14 13.13
N ILE A 62 -4.94 35.41 13.81
CA ILE A 62 -5.03 33.96 13.96
C ILE A 62 -5.64 33.65 15.33
N THR A 63 -6.75 32.94 15.32
CA THR A 63 -7.45 32.52 16.55
C THR A 63 -6.95 31.14 16.99
N PRO A 64 -7.04 30.81 18.30
CA PRO A 64 -6.74 29.48 18.80
C PRO A 64 -7.59 28.41 18.09
N SER A 65 -6.97 27.24 17.82
CA SER A 65 -7.67 26.08 17.27
C SER A 65 -8.82 25.64 18.18
N ARG A 66 -9.95 25.31 17.59
CA ARG A 66 -11.16 24.81 18.30
C ARG A 66 -11.48 23.39 17.89
N SER A 67 -11.98 22.60 18.84
CA SER A 67 -12.42 21.22 18.64
C SER A 67 -13.91 21.14 18.99
N ASP A 68 -14.71 21.81 18.19
CA ASP A 68 -16.14 22.05 18.42
C ASP A 68 -17.07 21.35 17.42
N SER A 69 -16.55 20.46 16.58
CA SER A 69 -17.30 19.67 15.61
C SER A 69 -16.96 18.19 15.74
N GLU A 70 -17.90 17.31 15.42
CA GLU A 70 -17.66 15.87 15.27
C GLU A 70 -17.02 15.54 13.91
N GLU A 71 -17.12 16.44 12.94
CA GLU A 71 -16.39 16.34 11.70
C GLU A 71 -14.88 16.52 11.94
N VAL A 72 -14.07 15.87 11.16
CA VAL A 72 -12.61 15.94 11.27
C VAL A 72 -11.97 16.32 9.94
N THR A 73 -10.91 17.13 10.02
CA THR A 73 -10.07 17.42 8.85
C THR A 73 -9.24 16.23 8.47
N GLN A 74 -8.77 16.26 7.22
CA GLN A 74 -7.76 15.34 6.75
C GLN A 74 -6.45 15.50 7.55
N VAL A 75 -5.78 14.38 7.79
CA VAL A 75 -4.44 14.33 8.38
C VAL A 75 -3.43 14.16 7.27
N ALA A 76 -2.45 15.05 7.20
CA ALA A 76 -1.38 14.93 6.21
C ALA A 76 -0.47 13.73 6.54
N PRO A 77 0.00 12.99 5.52
CA PRO A 77 1.04 11.98 5.70
C PRO A 77 2.38 12.61 6.06
N ASP A 78 3.35 11.78 6.45
CA ASP A 78 4.72 12.21 6.70
C ASP A 78 5.39 12.66 5.39
N ILE A 79 6.09 13.79 5.45
CA ILE A 79 6.65 14.48 4.28
C ILE A 79 8.18 14.48 4.39
N ALA A 80 8.87 14.16 3.31
CA ALA A 80 10.32 14.21 3.24
C ALA A 80 10.85 15.62 3.49
N VAL A 81 12.08 15.73 4.01
CA VAL A 81 12.74 17.02 4.24
C VAL A 81 12.88 17.81 2.94
N CYS A 82 12.51 19.10 2.97
CA CYS A 82 12.59 19.96 1.81
C CYS A 82 14.00 20.55 1.62
N PRO A 83 14.38 20.93 0.38
CA PRO A 83 15.70 21.50 0.08
C PRO A 83 16.03 22.76 0.90
N GLU A 84 15.02 23.60 1.16
CA GLU A 84 15.21 24.83 1.96
C GLU A 84 15.55 24.50 3.41
N CYS A 85 14.96 23.46 4.01
CA CYS A 85 15.34 23.01 5.34
C CYS A 85 16.74 22.40 5.36
N LEU A 86 17.13 21.66 4.32
CA LEU A 86 18.52 21.19 4.18
C LEU A 86 19.51 22.36 4.06
N SER A 87 19.15 23.43 3.32
CA SER A 87 19.96 24.65 3.25
C SER A 87 20.02 25.39 4.59
N ASP A 88 18.88 25.55 5.28
CA ASP A 88 18.82 26.25 6.58
C ASP A 88 19.69 25.58 7.64
N ARG A 89 19.72 24.25 7.70
CA ARG A 89 20.53 23.49 8.67
C ARG A 89 22.04 23.66 8.48
N MET A 90 22.47 24.19 7.34
CA MET A 90 23.87 24.51 7.07
C MET A 90 24.22 25.98 7.37
N ARG A 91 23.24 26.85 7.64
CA ARG A 91 23.39 28.28 7.77
C ARG A 91 22.92 28.86 9.11
N GLN A 92 21.84 28.27 9.69
CA GLN A 92 21.26 28.80 10.93
C GLN A 92 22.01 28.29 12.16
N PRO A 93 22.61 29.16 13.00
CA PRO A 93 23.47 28.73 14.12
C PRO A 93 22.78 27.73 15.09
N HIS A 94 21.53 28.00 15.46
CA HIS A 94 20.78 27.14 16.40
C HIS A 94 20.29 25.82 15.77
N ARG A 95 20.37 25.67 14.43
CA ARG A 95 20.04 24.46 13.67
C ARG A 95 21.22 23.89 12.89
N LEU A 96 22.40 24.36 13.14
CA LEU A 96 23.58 23.85 12.43
C LEU A 96 23.67 22.34 12.59
N ARG A 97 23.61 21.63 11.45
CA ARG A 97 23.59 20.16 11.35
C ARG A 97 22.47 19.47 12.15
N TYR A 98 21.39 20.21 12.48
CA TYR A 98 20.26 19.64 13.24
C TYR A 98 19.51 18.56 12.43
N PRO A 99 19.45 17.29 12.91
CA PRO A 99 18.93 16.18 12.12
C PRO A 99 17.39 16.07 12.09
N PHE A 100 16.67 16.89 12.88
CA PHE A 100 15.20 16.90 12.92
C PHE A 100 14.62 18.22 12.41
N ILE A 101 15.35 18.92 11.55
CA ILE A 101 14.89 20.16 10.96
C ILE A 101 13.64 19.95 10.12
N ASN A 102 12.71 20.88 10.19
CA ASN A 102 11.46 20.90 9.42
C ASN A 102 10.90 22.31 9.31
N CYS A 103 9.86 22.44 8.49
CA CYS A 103 9.03 23.63 8.37
C CYS A 103 7.55 23.24 8.16
N THR A 104 6.69 24.17 7.75
CA THR A 104 5.29 23.87 7.44
C THR A 104 5.13 22.89 6.26
N HIS A 105 6.11 22.86 5.34
CA HIS A 105 6.06 22.07 4.09
C HIS A 105 6.77 20.71 4.19
N CYS A 106 7.40 20.37 5.30
CA CYS A 106 8.14 19.10 5.42
C CYS A 106 8.17 18.58 6.86
N GLY A 107 8.59 17.32 7.02
CA GLY A 107 8.76 16.67 8.30
C GLY A 107 7.60 15.75 8.68
N PRO A 108 7.64 15.18 9.90
CA PRO A 108 6.65 14.22 10.36
C PRO A 108 5.28 14.86 10.59
N ARG A 109 4.24 14.08 10.33
CA ARG A 109 2.83 14.42 10.53
C ARG A 109 2.09 13.23 11.14
N PHE A 110 1.70 12.25 10.31
CA PHE A 110 0.95 11.08 10.75
C PHE A 110 1.69 10.26 11.80
N SER A 111 3.00 10.05 11.63
CA SER A 111 3.79 9.27 12.60
C SER A 111 3.83 9.85 14.01
N ILE A 112 3.55 11.16 14.18
CA ILE A 112 3.65 11.85 15.47
C ILE A 112 2.31 12.33 16.04
N ILE A 113 1.22 12.32 15.27
CA ILE A 113 -0.09 12.83 15.70
C ILE A 113 -0.75 11.87 16.68
N ARG A 114 -1.34 12.43 17.76
CA ARG A 114 -2.12 11.70 18.76
C ARG A 114 -3.61 12.01 18.66
N ASP A 115 -3.95 13.26 18.32
CA ASP A 115 -5.33 13.74 18.24
C ASP A 115 -5.44 14.97 17.34
N LEU A 116 -6.66 15.36 16.97
CA LEU A 116 -7.01 16.54 16.20
C LEU A 116 -7.58 17.66 17.10
N PRO A 117 -7.39 18.93 16.74
CA PRO A 117 -6.68 19.46 15.58
C PRO A 117 -5.16 19.22 15.66
N TYR A 118 -4.46 19.22 14.49
CA TYR A 118 -3.03 19.01 14.41
C TYR A 118 -2.26 20.19 15.04
N ASP A 119 -2.21 20.21 16.35
CA ASP A 119 -1.46 21.17 17.17
C ASP A 119 -0.32 20.47 17.90
N ARG A 120 0.77 21.20 18.18
CA ARG A 120 1.96 20.63 18.86
C ARG A 120 1.61 19.83 20.13
N LYS A 121 0.66 20.32 20.94
CA LYS A 121 0.19 19.65 22.16
C LYS A 121 -0.45 18.29 21.90
N GLN A 122 -1.01 18.09 20.71
CA GLN A 122 -1.64 16.86 20.25
C GLN A 122 -0.68 15.95 19.45
N THR A 123 0.61 16.21 19.54
CA THR A 123 1.65 15.41 18.90
C THR A 123 2.68 14.93 19.92
N THR A 124 3.57 14.00 19.49
CA THR A 124 4.70 13.58 20.33
C THR A 124 5.72 14.71 20.56
N MET A 125 5.60 15.83 19.84
CA MET A 125 6.42 17.03 20.07
C MET A 125 6.00 17.85 21.30
N ALA A 126 4.88 17.52 21.94
CA ALA A 126 4.44 18.15 23.20
C ALA A 126 5.50 18.05 24.30
N ALA A 127 6.30 16.97 24.30
CA ALA A 127 7.39 16.77 25.27
C ALA A 127 8.57 17.73 25.09
N PHE A 128 8.62 18.51 24.00
CA PHE A 128 9.75 19.41 23.65
C PHE A 128 9.29 20.85 23.71
N ALA A 129 9.53 21.52 24.85
CA ALA A 129 9.23 22.96 25.00
C ALA A 129 10.11 23.81 24.06
N MET A 130 9.48 24.71 23.29
CA MET A 130 10.22 25.57 22.36
C MET A 130 11.13 26.57 23.10
N CYS A 131 12.37 26.70 22.65
CA CYS A 131 13.25 27.79 23.08
C CYS A 131 12.75 29.15 22.50
N PRO A 132 13.30 30.31 22.99
CA PRO A 132 12.88 31.61 22.52
C PRO A 132 13.00 31.79 20.99
N ASP A 133 14.06 31.28 20.37
CA ASP A 133 14.27 31.39 18.91
C ASP A 133 13.20 30.61 18.14
N CYS A 134 12.97 29.34 18.50
CA CYS A 134 11.95 28.53 17.84
C CYS A 134 10.54 29.08 18.09
N ARG A 135 10.28 29.68 19.27
CA ARG A 135 8.99 30.33 19.56
C ARG A 135 8.80 31.56 18.70
N ARG A 136 9.84 32.40 18.54
CA ARG A 136 9.80 33.58 17.66
C ARG A 136 9.45 33.19 16.22
N GLU A 137 10.15 32.21 15.65
CA GLU A 137 9.84 31.71 14.28
C GLU A 137 8.43 31.13 14.18
N TYR A 138 8.00 30.37 15.19
CA TYR A 138 6.66 29.78 15.24
C TYR A 138 5.55 30.82 15.26
N THR A 139 5.78 32.01 15.85
CA THR A 139 4.79 33.08 15.98
C THR A 139 4.93 34.19 14.93
N THR A 140 6.01 34.21 14.13
CA THR A 140 6.25 35.23 13.11
C THR A 140 5.60 34.82 11.78
N VAL A 141 4.59 35.55 11.31
CA VAL A 141 3.79 35.23 10.12
C VAL A 141 4.63 35.07 8.85
N SER A 142 5.70 35.87 8.71
CA SER A 142 6.58 35.80 7.54
C SER A 142 7.62 34.68 7.58
N ASP A 143 7.72 33.93 8.69
CA ASP A 143 8.67 32.83 8.81
C ASP A 143 8.11 31.55 8.22
N ARG A 144 8.95 30.79 7.52
CA ARG A 144 8.59 29.47 6.95
C ARG A 144 8.19 28.43 8.01
N ARG A 145 8.51 28.69 9.27
CA ARG A 145 8.15 27.83 10.42
C ARG A 145 6.98 28.36 11.22
N PHE A 146 6.29 29.37 10.67
CA PHE A 146 5.09 29.89 11.26
C PHE A 146 4.06 28.76 11.44
N HIS A 147 3.65 28.50 12.70
CA HIS A 147 2.78 27.38 13.09
C HIS A 147 3.24 25.97 12.64
N ALA A 148 4.53 25.78 12.31
CA ALA A 148 5.08 24.45 12.05
C ALA A 148 5.13 23.65 13.37
N GLN A 149 4.16 22.76 13.59
CA GLN A 149 3.99 22.05 14.87
C GLN A 149 5.23 21.27 15.32
N PRO A 150 6.01 20.60 14.43
CA PRO A 150 7.21 19.90 14.86
C PRO A 150 8.47 20.78 14.96
N VAL A 151 8.37 22.11 14.81
CA VAL A 151 9.53 23.03 14.86
C VAL A 151 10.37 22.83 16.11
N ALA A 152 11.69 22.75 15.94
CA ALA A 152 12.68 22.61 16.99
C ALA A 152 14.09 22.96 16.49
N CYS A 153 15.07 22.97 17.39
CA CYS A 153 16.47 23.16 17.11
C CYS A 153 17.37 22.32 18.05
N ASN A 154 18.68 22.42 17.92
CA ASN A 154 19.64 21.70 18.77
C ASN A 154 19.44 21.94 20.28
N HIS A 155 18.85 23.06 20.69
CA HIS A 155 18.63 23.39 22.10
C HIS A 155 17.36 22.80 22.69
N CYS A 156 16.26 22.73 21.90
CA CYS A 156 14.96 22.41 22.43
C CYS A 156 14.28 21.19 21.79
N GLY A 157 14.90 20.61 20.78
CA GLY A 157 14.29 19.52 20.02
C GLY A 157 14.79 18.13 20.37
N PRO A 158 14.26 17.12 19.67
CA PRO A 158 14.76 15.77 19.75
C PRO A 158 16.20 15.66 19.30
N PHE A 159 16.87 14.61 19.78
CA PHE A 159 18.26 14.31 19.46
C PHE A 159 18.44 12.81 19.28
N TYR A 160 19.46 12.44 18.50
CA TYR A 160 19.93 11.06 18.40
C TYR A 160 20.82 10.69 19.58
N TYR A 161 20.80 9.40 19.95
CA TYR A 161 21.71 8.82 20.92
C TYR A 161 21.93 7.33 20.63
N ALA A 162 23.03 6.82 21.12
CA ALA A 162 23.32 5.38 21.11
C ALA A 162 24.03 4.97 22.39
N ILE A 163 23.98 3.69 22.72
CA ILE A 163 24.83 3.08 23.73
C ILE A 163 25.83 2.19 22.98
N TYR A 164 27.09 2.56 23.01
CA TYR A 164 28.17 1.83 22.37
C TYR A 164 29.30 1.56 23.36
N ASN A 165 29.70 0.29 23.51
CA ASN A 165 30.66 -0.15 24.52
C ASN A 165 30.31 0.37 25.94
N ASN A 166 29.05 0.27 26.34
CA ASN A 166 28.49 0.75 27.60
C ASN A 166 28.60 2.29 27.84
N VAL A 167 28.94 3.05 26.80
CA VAL A 167 28.96 4.52 26.85
C VAL A 167 27.77 5.07 26.08
N LYS A 168 27.00 5.95 26.74
CA LYS A 168 25.91 6.69 26.09
C LYS A 168 26.48 7.90 25.36
N ILE A 169 26.38 7.89 24.04
CA ILE A 169 26.80 8.97 23.15
C ILE A 169 25.55 9.77 22.75
N LYS A 170 25.62 11.11 22.79
CA LYS A 170 24.54 12.02 22.38
C LYS A 170 24.99 13.06 21.36
N GLU A 171 26.28 13.28 21.26
CA GLU A 171 26.87 14.25 20.31
C GLU A 171 26.65 13.73 18.88
N TYR A 172 25.89 14.49 18.10
CA TYR A 172 25.46 14.06 16.77
C TYR A 172 26.66 13.75 15.84
N ASP A 173 27.70 14.58 15.87
CA ASP A 173 28.88 14.36 15.03
C ASP A 173 29.60 13.06 15.39
N LYS A 174 29.75 12.76 16.67
CA LYS A 174 30.35 11.46 17.12
C LYS A 174 29.49 10.26 16.71
N LEU A 175 28.17 10.40 16.75
CA LEU A 175 27.25 9.35 16.30
C LEU A 175 27.32 9.15 14.80
N LEU A 176 27.42 10.23 14.04
CA LEU A 176 27.59 10.19 12.60
C LEU A 176 28.92 9.51 12.23
N ASP A 177 30.03 9.97 12.82
CA ASP A 177 31.36 9.38 12.59
C ASP A 177 31.40 7.89 12.94
N LEU A 178 30.80 7.51 14.07
CA LEU A 178 30.69 6.12 14.48
C LEU A 178 29.87 5.29 13.47
N SER A 179 28.71 5.76 13.06
CA SER A 179 27.86 5.05 12.09
C SER A 179 28.53 4.93 10.72
N VAL A 180 29.19 5.99 10.24
CA VAL A 180 29.97 6.01 8.98
C VAL A 180 31.13 5.01 9.04
N ARG A 181 31.87 4.99 10.14
CA ARG A 181 32.97 4.04 10.34
C ARG A 181 32.46 2.59 10.27
N LEU A 182 31.41 2.27 11.03
CA LEU A 182 30.84 0.91 11.06
C LEU A 182 30.31 0.49 9.69
N LEU A 183 29.65 1.39 8.96
CA LEU A 183 29.18 1.11 7.59
C LEU A 183 30.35 0.85 6.63
N ARG A 184 31.44 1.61 6.73
CA ARG A 184 32.68 1.37 5.94
C ARG A 184 33.37 0.05 6.31
N GLU A 185 33.30 -0.37 7.57
CA GLU A 185 33.80 -1.66 8.05
C GLU A 185 32.91 -2.84 7.60
N GLY A 186 31.81 -2.58 6.88
CA GLY A 186 30.88 -3.61 6.41
C GLY A 186 29.92 -4.11 7.49
N GLU A 187 29.72 -3.33 8.55
CA GLU A 187 28.78 -3.67 9.61
C GLU A 187 27.32 -3.32 9.24
N VAL A 188 26.39 -4.00 9.92
CA VAL A 188 24.97 -3.66 9.86
C VAL A 188 24.62 -2.81 11.08
N ILE A 189 23.98 -1.67 10.84
CA ILE A 189 23.45 -0.80 11.90
C ILE A 189 21.94 -0.74 11.84
N ALA A 190 21.28 -0.37 12.94
CA ALA A 190 19.86 -0.04 12.98
C ALA A 190 19.68 1.41 13.42
N ALA A 191 18.82 2.16 12.72
CA ALA A 191 18.53 3.55 13.05
C ALA A 191 17.04 3.84 13.08
N LYS A 192 16.60 4.59 14.09
CA LYS A 192 15.23 5.05 14.24
C LYS A 192 14.94 6.16 13.23
N GLY A 193 13.99 5.92 12.33
CA GLY A 193 13.53 6.84 11.29
C GLY A 193 12.28 7.64 11.67
N ILE A 194 11.47 8.02 10.66
CA ILE A 194 10.21 8.75 10.88
C ILE A 194 9.12 7.82 11.40
N GLY A 195 8.89 6.69 10.71
CA GLY A 195 7.79 5.76 11.00
C GLY A 195 8.19 4.48 11.73
N GLY A 196 9.48 4.22 11.90
CA GLY A 196 10.05 3.03 12.53
C GLY A 196 11.55 2.98 12.40
N TYR A 197 12.16 1.87 12.85
CA TYR A 197 13.59 1.61 12.68
C TYR A 197 13.87 1.04 11.28
N HIS A 198 15.09 1.29 10.79
CA HIS A 198 15.61 0.66 9.57
C HIS A 198 16.92 -0.07 9.89
N LEU A 199 17.13 -1.19 9.21
CA LEU A 199 18.43 -1.88 9.13
C LEU A 199 19.16 -1.40 7.89
N ILE A 200 20.44 -1.05 8.06
CA ILE A 200 21.24 -0.35 7.08
C ILE A 200 22.59 -1.01 6.94
N CYS A 201 23.06 -1.21 5.71
CA CYS A 201 24.43 -1.59 5.38
C CYS A 201 24.79 -1.05 3.98
N ASP A 202 26.08 -1.11 3.62
CA ASP A 202 26.53 -0.76 2.27
C ASP A 202 25.97 -1.76 1.24
N ALA A 203 25.26 -1.27 0.24
CA ALA A 203 24.63 -2.08 -0.81
C ALA A 203 25.63 -2.68 -1.81
N LEU A 204 26.89 -2.25 -1.81
CA LEU A 204 27.97 -2.79 -2.63
C LEU A 204 28.83 -3.82 -1.89
N ASN A 205 28.70 -3.92 -0.57
CA ASN A 205 29.43 -4.87 0.25
C ASN A 205 28.66 -6.19 0.42
N GLY A 206 29.07 -7.25 -0.31
CA GLY A 206 28.41 -8.55 -0.29
C GLY A 206 28.38 -9.20 1.09
N GLU A 207 29.45 -9.05 1.90
CA GLU A 207 29.50 -9.61 3.25
C GLU A 207 28.51 -8.90 4.19
N ALA A 208 28.40 -7.58 4.09
CA ALA A 208 27.44 -6.80 4.85
C ALA A 208 25.99 -7.19 4.51
N VAL A 209 25.69 -7.36 3.22
CA VAL A 209 24.37 -7.79 2.74
C VAL A 209 24.05 -9.22 3.20
N ALA A 210 25.01 -10.14 3.11
CA ALA A 210 24.84 -11.52 3.60
C ALA A 210 24.58 -11.53 5.12
N ARG A 211 25.32 -10.72 5.90
CA ARG A 211 25.10 -10.54 7.34
C ARG A 211 23.70 -10.01 7.63
N LEU A 212 23.24 -9.01 6.89
CA LEU A 212 21.88 -8.46 7.02
C LEU A 212 20.82 -9.53 6.74
N ARG A 213 21.01 -10.38 5.72
CA ARG A 213 20.11 -11.51 5.45
C ARG A 213 20.02 -12.50 6.61
N ALA A 214 21.16 -12.83 7.19
CA ALA A 214 21.21 -13.71 8.37
C ALA A 214 20.49 -13.09 9.57
N ILE A 215 20.66 -11.80 9.82
CA ILE A 215 19.96 -11.06 10.90
C ILE A 215 18.44 -11.13 10.70
N LYS A 216 17.96 -10.87 9.48
CA LYS A 216 16.54 -10.88 9.17
C LYS A 216 15.95 -12.27 8.99
N GLN A 217 16.77 -13.33 8.93
CA GLN A 217 16.33 -14.67 8.56
C GLN A 217 15.49 -14.66 7.27
N ARG A 218 15.98 -13.89 6.28
CA ARG A 218 15.25 -13.58 5.05
C ARG A 218 15.99 -14.13 3.85
N ASP A 219 15.52 -15.27 3.32
CA ASP A 219 16.28 -16.03 2.33
C ASP A 219 16.33 -15.36 0.95
N SER A 220 15.21 -15.01 0.34
CA SER A 220 15.21 -14.52 -1.05
C SER A 220 14.51 -13.18 -1.28
N LYS A 221 13.59 -12.72 -0.40
CA LYS A 221 12.88 -11.46 -0.60
C LYS A 221 13.85 -10.30 -0.80
N PRO A 222 13.77 -9.51 -1.90
CA PRO A 222 14.67 -8.41 -2.20
C PRO A 222 14.73 -7.35 -1.11
N PHE A 223 15.86 -6.66 -1.00
CA PHE A 223 16.01 -5.47 -0.17
C PHE A 223 15.76 -4.21 -0.95
N ALA A 224 15.14 -3.21 -0.31
CA ALA A 224 15.12 -1.86 -0.82
C ALA A 224 16.49 -1.19 -0.67
N VAL A 225 16.85 -0.37 -1.66
CA VAL A 225 18.13 0.32 -1.74
C VAL A 225 17.87 1.82 -1.84
N MET A 226 18.44 2.57 -0.91
CA MET A 226 18.48 4.03 -0.95
C MET A 226 19.71 4.46 -1.71
N PHE A 227 19.50 5.23 -2.78
CA PHE A 227 20.59 5.84 -3.55
C PHE A 227 20.87 7.25 -3.07
N ARG A 228 22.12 7.68 -3.17
CA ARG A 228 22.57 9.05 -2.82
C ARG A 228 21.71 10.12 -3.49
N ASP A 229 21.47 9.99 -4.78
CA ASP A 229 20.70 10.89 -5.62
C ASP A 229 20.24 10.19 -6.91
N MET A 230 19.51 10.93 -7.76
CA MET A 230 19.00 10.40 -9.03
C MET A 230 20.12 10.06 -10.03
N GLU A 231 21.25 10.77 -10.01
CA GLU A 231 22.37 10.49 -10.92
C GLU A 231 22.96 9.11 -10.65
N HIS A 232 23.23 8.82 -9.37
CA HIS A 232 23.71 7.50 -8.94
C HIS A 232 22.67 6.40 -9.21
N LEU A 233 21.37 6.67 -8.94
CA LEU A 233 20.32 5.71 -9.20
C LEU A 233 20.25 5.29 -10.68
N ARG A 234 20.28 6.24 -11.62
CA ARG A 234 20.25 5.98 -13.07
C ARG A 234 21.42 5.09 -13.55
N HIS A 235 22.50 5.04 -12.79
CA HIS A 235 23.65 4.17 -13.08
C HIS A 235 23.31 2.68 -12.84
N TYR A 236 22.45 2.39 -11.87
CA TYR A 236 22.11 1.02 -11.42
C TYR A 236 20.73 0.55 -11.87
N ALA A 237 19.80 1.44 -12.17
CA ALA A 237 18.43 1.10 -12.55
C ALA A 237 17.92 1.95 -13.73
N GLU A 238 16.97 1.39 -14.49
CA GLU A 238 16.22 2.09 -15.53
C GLU A 238 15.08 2.86 -14.87
N ALA A 239 15.05 4.19 -15.00
CA ALA A 239 13.96 5.04 -14.53
C ALA A 239 13.49 5.91 -15.69
N GLY A 240 12.19 5.87 -15.97
CA GLY A 240 11.52 6.79 -16.89
C GLY A 240 11.05 8.06 -16.16
N PRO A 241 10.48 9.02 -16.90
CA PRO A 241 10.03 10.28 -16.29
C PRO A 241 9.04 10.11 -15.13
N VAL A 242 8.09 9.19 -15.23
CA VAL A 242 7.08 8.93 -14.20
C VAL A 242 7.71 8.33 -12.94
N GLU A 243 8.64 7.37 -13.10
CA GLU A 243 9.38 6.79 -11.97
C GLU A 243 10.26 7.84 -11.28
N GLU A 244 10.92 8.72 -12.04
CA GLU A 244 11.75 9.80 -11.50
C GLU A 244 10.91 10.83 -10.73
N ASP A 245 9.73 11.18 -11.24
CA ASP A 245 8.77 12.06 -10.56
C ASP A 245 8.31 11.44 -9.23
N CYS A 246 7.96 10.16 -9.23
CA CYS A 246 7.59 9.44 -8.01
C CYS A 246 8.73 9.44 -6.98
N LEU A 247 9.95 9.07 -7.40
CA LEU A 247 11.15 9.01 -6.54
C LEU A 247 11.52 10.38 -5.96
N SER A 248 11.39 11.44 -6.77
CA SER A 248 11.75 12.81 -6.40
C SER A 248 10.66 13.56 -5.67
N SER A 249 9.42 13.02 -5.64
CA SER A 249 8.30 13.62 -4.94
C SER A 249 8.57 13.80 -3.45
N TRP A 250 7.80 14.64 -2.79
CA TRP A 250 7.85 14.81 -1.33
C TRP A 250 7.46 13.54 -0.53
N ARG A 251 6.88 12.53 -1.20
CA ARG A 251 6.51 11.23 -0.62
C ARG A 251 7.72 10.30 -0.48
N ARG A 252 8.70 10.39 -1.41
CA ARG A 252 9.91 9.55 -1.41
C ARG A 252 9.62 8.05 -1.21
N PRO A 253 8.76 7.42 -2.03
CA PRO A 253 8.46 6.00 -1.91
C PRO A 253 9.62 5.13 -2.40
N ILE A 254 9.49 3.82 -2.14
CA ILE A 254 10.27 2.80 -2.84
C ILE A 254 9.62 2.56 -4.20
N VAL A 255 10.38 2.69 -5.28
CA VAL A 255 9.93 2.42 -6.66
C VAL A 255 10.63 1.19 -7.20
N LEU A 256 9.85 0.22 -7.72
CA LEU A 256 10.38 -1.00 -8.33
C LEU A 256 10.85 -0.70 -9.75
N LEU A 257 12.15 -0.77 -9.98
CA LEU A 257 12.80 -0.44 -11.25
C LEU A 257 13.53 -1.64 -11.84
N LYS A 258 13.65 -1.69 -13.16
CA LYS A 258 14.49 -2.68 -13.83
C LYS A 258 15.96 -2.38 -13.55
N GLN A 259 16.70 -3.40 -13.09
CA GLN A 259 18.13 -3.28 -12.80
C GLN A 259 18.96 -3.21 -14.07
N LYS A 260 19.92 -2.27 -14.10
CA LYS A 260 20.91 -2.11 -15.20
C LYS A 260 22.27 -2.68 -14.81
N LYS A 261 22.71 -2.40 -13.60
CA LYS A 261 24.02 -2.81 -13.06
C LYS A 261 23.82 -3.54 -11.74
N ALA A 262 24.58 -4.61 -11.55
CA ALA A 262 24.55 -5.34 -10.29
C ALA A 262 25.08 -4.49 -9.12
N LEU A 263 24.43 -4.63 -7.98
CA LEU A 263 24.91 -4.35 -6.63
C LEU A 263 25.51 -5.62 -6.05
N ALA A 264 25.62 -5.74 -4.74
CA ALA A 264 25.98 -7.02 -4.13
C ALA A 264 24.96 -8.11 -4.51
N ASP A 265 25.43 -9.33 -4.81
CA ASP A 265 24.63 -10.41 -5.40
C ASP A 265 23.37 -10.75 -4.57
N ASP A 266 23.47 -10.63 -3.25
CA ASP A 266 22.40 -10.96 -2.32
C ASP A 266 21.33 -9.85 -2.16
N ILE A 267 21.44 -8.72 -2.84
CA ILE A 267 20.42 -7.63 -2.75
C ILE A 267 19.07 -8.13 -3.23
N ASN A 268 19.00 -8.69 -4.42
CA ASN A 268 17.77 -9.14 -5.05
C ASN A 268 17.80 -10.61 -5.52
N ARG A 269 18.86 -11.34 -5.26
CA ARG A 269 19.05 -12.79 -5.53
C ARG A 269 18.52 -13.25 -6.89
N GLY A 270 19.07 -12.65 -7.95
CA GLY A 270 18.74 -13.00 -9.33
C GLY A 270 17.44 -12.39 -9.88
N MET A 271 16.73 -11.61 -9.09
CA MET A 271 15.62 -10.79 -9.60
C MET A 271 16.15 -9.68 -10.51
N ARG A 272 15.41 -9.38 -11.58
CA ARG A 272 15.75 -8.29 -12.52
C ARG A 272 15.27 -6.92 -12.08
N THR A 273 14.52 -6.87 -10.97
CA THR A 273 13.99 -5.64 -10.39
C THR A 273 14.73 -5.27 -9.12
N LEU A 274 14.82 -3.97 -8.85
CA LEU A 274 15.40 -3.37 -7.69
C LEU A 274 14.43 -2.38 -7.07
N GLY A 275 14.18 -2.47 -5.76
CA GLY A 275 13.41 -1.47 -5.02
C GLY A 275 14.30 -0.28 -4.71
N CYS A 276 14.09 0.85 -5.39
CA CYS A 276 14.91 2.06 -5.29
C CYS A 276 14.20 3.15 -4.53
N MET A 277 14.92 3.90 -3.70
CA MET A 277 14.42 5.08 -3.00
C MET A 277 15.49 6.15 -2.86
N LEU A 278 15.08 7.37 -2.51
CA LEU A 278 15.97 8.51 -2.26
C LEU A 278 15.91 8.96 -0.81
N PRO A 279 16.92 9.72 -0.31
CA PRO A 279 16.94 10.29 1.03
C PRO A 279 15.68 11.12 1.33
N TYR A 280 15.11 10.94 2.52
CA TYR A 280 13.94 11.69 2.98
C TYR A 280 14.12 12.30 4.39
N MET A 281 15.29 12.08 5.02
CA MET A 281 15.67 12.64 6.32
C MET A 281 17.07 13.25 6.25
N PRO A 282 17.38 14.28 7.07
CA PRO A 282 18.72 14.86 7.12
C PRO A 282 19.83 13.86 7.46
N LEU A 283 19.55 12.86 8.30
CA LEU A 283 20.52 11.81 8.63
C LEU A 283 20.97 11.01 7.40
N HIS A 284 20.07 10.74 6.46
CA HIS A 284 20.41 10.05 5.21
C HIS A 284 21.37 10.88 4.34
N GLU A 285 21.10 12.18 4.24
CA GLU A 285 21.98 13.14 3.53
C GLU A 285 23.38 13.21 4.17
N ASP A 286 23.44 13.21 5.51
CA ASP A 286 24.71 13.22 6.23
C ASP A 286 25.53 11.94 6.04
N TRP A 287 24.88 10.78 6.01
CA TRP A 287 25.56 9.52 5.68
C TRP A 287 26.15 9.56 4.26
N PHE A 288 25.35 9.95 3.27
CA PHE A 288 25.84 10.03 1.89
C PHE A 288 26.89 11.13 1.69
N ALA A 289 26.85 12.21 2.45
CA ALA A 289 27.92 13.22 2.41
C ALA A 289 29.25 12.71 2.98
N ALA A 290 29.21 11.77 3.92
CA ALA A 290 30.40 11.23 4.59
C ALA A 290 30.89 9.90 4.02
N LEU A 291 30.02 9.10 3.40
CA LEU A 291 30.35 7.81 2.78
C LEU A 291 30.75 8.01 1.30
N ASP A 292 31.58 7.12 0.78
CA ASP A 292 31.93 7.09 -0.65
C ASP A 292 30.95 6.21 -1.46
N THR A 293 30.17 5.35 -0.80
CA THR A 293 29.21 4.45 -1.46
C THR A 293 28.04 5.24 -2.09
N PRO A 294 27.61 4.89 -3.30
CA PRO A 294 26.44 5.49 -3.95
C PRO A 294 25.09 4.98 -3.41
N ALA A 295 25.09 3.88 -2.65
CA ALA A 295 23.87 3.18 -2.28
C ALA A 295 23.98 2.45 -0.94
N LEU A 296 22.93 2.55 -0.14
CA LEU A 296 22.74 1.82 1.13
C LEU A 296 21.52 0.92 1.04
N VAL A 297 21.62 -0.30 1.56
CA VAL A 297 20.41 -1.07 1.87
C VAL A 297 19.65 -0.33 2.95
N MET A 298 18.33 -0.16 2.73
CA MET A 298 17.43 0.46 3.68
C MET A 298 16.18 -0.43 3.81
N THR A 299 16.14 -1.27 4.84
CA THR A 299 15.02 -2.19 5.06
C THR A 299 14.42 -2.02 6.44
N SER A 300 13.14 -2.37 6.62
CA SER A 300 12.46 -2.25 7.90
C SER A 300 13.23 -2.91 9.05
N GLY A 301 13.32 -2.22 10.19
CA GLY A 301 14.03 -2.64 11.39
C GLY A 301 13.20 -3.59 12.26
N ASN A 302 12.97 -4.79 11.76
CA ASN A 302 12.25 -5.88 12.42
C ASN A 302 12.87 -7.23 12.05
N LEU A 303 12.59 -8.25 12.82
CA LEU A 303 12.72 -9.64 12.39
C LEU A 303 11.62 -9.99 11.39
N SER A 304 11.77 -11.08 10.62
CA SER A 304 10.72 -11.53 9.70
C SER A 304 9.39 -11.73 10.44
N ASP A 305 8.30 -11.30 9.79
CA ASP A 305 6.93 -11.43 10.29
C ASP A 305 6.56 -10.60 11.53
N TYR A 306 7.49 -9.79 12.05
CA TYR A 306 7.20 -8.81 13.10
C TYR A 306 6.88 -7.43 12.50
N PRO A 307 6.07 -6.60 13.18
CA PRO A 307 5.93 -5.19 12.83
C PRO A 307 7.27 -4.45 12.96
N ILE A 308 7.46 -3.39 12.17
CA ILE A 308 8.64 -2.53 12.28
C ILE A 308 8.75 -1.95 13.70
N ALA A 309 9.92 -2.04 14.34
CA ALA A 309 10.12 -1.51 15.68
C ALA A 309 9.99 0.03 15.71
N ILE A 310 9.35 0.60 16.74
CA ILE A 310 9.17 2.05 16.92
C ILE A 310 9.73 2.56 18.24
N THR A 311 9.91 1.69 19.23
CA THR A 311 10.48 2.04 20.54
C THR A 311 11.92 1.53 20.68
N PRO A 312 12.74 2.15 21.54
CA PRO A 312 14.07 1.62 21.86
C PRO A 312 14.02 0.19 22.43
N ASP A 313 13.00 -0.13 23.23
CA ASP A 313 12.84 -1.44 23.86
C ASP A 313 12.52 -2.52 22.81
N GLU A 314 11.55 -2.28 21.91
CA GLU A 314 11.27 -3.19 20.80
C GLU A 314 12.51 -3.41 19.90
N ALA A 315 13.27 -2.33 19.60
CA ALA A 315 14.48 -2.44 18.81
C ALA A 315 15.59 -3.22 19.55
N ALA A 316 15.72 -3.02 20.85
CA ALA A 316 16.67 -3.76 21.66
C ALA A 316 16.31 -5.26 21.76
N GLU A 317 15.03 -5.57 21.97
CA GLU A 317 14.54 -6.94 22.04
C GLU A 317 14.80 -7.72 20.73
N GLN A 318 14.49 -7.11 19.60
CA GLN A 318 14.61 -7.77 18.29
C GLN A 318 16.02 -7.78 17.74
N LEU A 319 16.82 -6.72 17.95
CA LEU A 319 18.04 -6.43 17.20
C LEU A 319 19.33 -6.35 18.07
N SER A 320 19.21 -6.31 19.41
CA SER A 320 20.41 -6.24 20.27
C SER A 320 21.30 -7.48 20.09
N GLY A 321 22.61 -7.28 20.01
CA GLY A 321 23.60 -8.32 19.75
C GLY A 321 23.62 -8.84 18.31
N LYS A 322 22.71 -8.38 17.44
CA LYS A 322 22.67 -8.75 16.02
C LYS A 322 23.20 -7.65 15.10
N VAL A 323 23.11 -6.39 15.52
CA VAL A 323 23.62 -5.22 14.80
C VAL A 323 24.74 -4.55 15.56
N ALA A 324 25.67 -3.90 14.84
CA ALA A 324 26.82 -3.24 15.43
C ALA A 324 26.46 -1.96 16.19
N LEU A 325 25.35 -1.29 15.82
CA LEU A 325 24.89 -0.07 16.44
C LEU A 325 23.36 0.02 16.39
N LEU A 326 22.76 0.39 17.53
CA LEU A 326 21.37 0.84 17.62
C LEU A 326 21.38 2.37 17.79
N LEU A 327 21.02 3.10 16.74
CA LEU A 327 20.91 4.56 16.75
C LEU A 327 19.47 4.96 17.03
N HIS A 328 19.23 5.44 18.23
CA HIS A 328 17.92 5.86 18.73
C HIS A 328 17.74 7.37 18.63
N HIS A 329 16.50 7.84 18.62
CA HIS A 329 16.17 9.21 18.95
C HIS A 329 15.04 9.27 20.00
N ASN A 330 14.99 10.38 20.75
CA ASN A 330 14.06 10.54 21.89
C ASN A 330 12.69 11.15 21.52
N ARG A 331 12.38 11.32 20.23
CA ARG A 331 11.02 11.61 19.77
C ARG A 331 10.26 10.31 19.62
N ASP A 332 9.12 10.19 20.26
CA ASP A 332 8.26 9.02 20.12
C ASP A 332 7.66 8.97 18.71
N ILE A 333 7.55 7.76 18.18
CA ILE A 333 6.72 7.43 17.02
C ILE A 333 5.40 6.94 17.61
N TYR A 334 4.31 7.64 17.32
CA TYR A 334 2.99 7.26 17.82
C TYR A 334 2.30 6.29 16.87
N ASN A 335 2.24 6.62 15.58
CA ASN A 335 1.71 5.72 14.56
C ASN A 335 2.87 5.06 13.81
N ARG A 336 2.91 3.73 13.85
CA ARG A 336 3.87 2.88 13.15
C ARG A 336 3.59 2.93 11.64
N VAL A 337 4.60 3.23 10.83
CA VAL A 337 4.44 3.39 9.36
C VAL A 337 5.67 2.83 8.65
N ASP A 338 5.48 1.82 7.82
CA ASP A 338 6.52 1.29 6.92
C ASP A 338 6.65 2.16 5.65
N ASP A 339 7.63 1.91 4.80
CA ASP A 339 7.79 2.63 3.54
C ASP A 339 6.78 2.14 2.49
N SER A 340 6.20 3.07 1.74
CA SER A 340 5.34 2.76 0.59
C SER A 340 6.16 2.18 -0.55
N VAL A 341 5.56 1.25 -1.29
CA VAL A 341 6.17 0.63 -2.47
C VAL A 341 5.24 0.83 -3.66
N LEU A 342 5.79 1.23 -4.79
CA LEU A 342 5.07 1.36 -6.05
C LEU A 342 5.87 0.85 -7.24
N GLN A 343 5.16 0.57 -8.32
CA GLN A 343 5.73 0.33 -9.64
C GLN A 343 4.99 1.19 -10.67
N VAL A 344 5.56 1.37 -11.84
CA VAL A 344 4.88 2.04 -12.96
C VAL A 344 4.43 0.98 -13.96
N CYS A 345 3.12 0.90 -14.20
CA CYS A 345 2.49 0.01 -15.15
C CYS A 345 1.75 0.83 -16.22
N GLY A 346 1.98 0.57 -17.50
CA GLY A 346 1.33 1.30 -18.56
C GLY A 346 1.54 2.83 -18.53
N GLY A 347 2.67 3.28 -17.97
CA GLY A 347 2.99 4.71 -17.81
C GLY A 347 2.32 5.39 -16.61
N GLN A 348 1.68 4.62 -15.72
CA GLN A 348 1.01 5.14 -14.52
C GLN A 348 1.61 4.53 -13.24
N PRO A 349 1.70 5.31 -12.13
CA PRO A 349 2.14 4.78 -10.86
C PRO A 349 1.07 3.87 -10.25
N CYS A 350 1.48 2.68 -9.81
CA CYS A 350 0.63 1.69 -9.15
C CYS A 350 1.20 1.38 -7.76
N LEU A 351 0.44 1.62 -6.70
CA LEU A 351 0.85 1.31 -5.34
C LEU A 351 0.81 -0.20 -5.10
N VAL A 352 1.94 -0.78 -4.71
CA VAL A 352 2.07 -2.17 -4.24
C VAL A 352 1.89 -2.26 -2.73
N ARG A 353 2.27 -1.20 -2.01
CA ARG A 353 2.08 -1.04 -0.56
C ARG A 353 1.80 0.43 -0.28
N ARG A 354 0.67 0.71 0.39
CA ARG A 354 0.28 2.05 0.80
C ARG A 354 0.64 2.28 2.27
N SER A 355 1.58 3.18 2.55
CA SER A 355 2.09 3.47 3.89
C SER A 355 2.67 4.88 3.97
N ARG A 356 3.92 5.08 4.44
CA ARG A 356 4.55 6.40 4.58
C ARG A 356 4.45 7.25 3.30
N GLY A 357 4.07 8.51 3.46
CA GLY A 357 3.91 9.47 2.37
C GLY A 357 2.54 9.41 1.67
N TYR A 358 1.70 8.40 1.99
CA TYR A 358 0.36 8.23 1.43
C TYR A 358 -0.72 8.13 2.52
N VAL A 359 -0.44 7.42 3.61
CA VAL A 359 -1.39 7.27 4.72
C VAL A 359 -1.25 8.46 5.68
N PRO A 360 -2.37 9.02 6.14
CA PRO A 360 -3.77 8.59 6.04
C PRO A 360 -4.61 9.42 5.04
N GLU A 361 -4.06 9.81 3.89
CA GLU A 361 -4.87 10.51 2.89
C GLU A 361 -6.13 9.71 2.57
N PRO A 362 -7.32 10.35 2.53
CA PRO A 362 -8.55 9.64 2.26
C PRO A 362 -8.76 9.35 0.77
N PHE A 363 -9.61 8.37 0.49
CA PHE A 363 -10.31 8.25 -0.78
C PHE A 363 -11.70 8.91 -0.66
N PHE A 364 -12.21 9.46 -1.74
CA PHE A 364 -13.55 10.03 -1.79
C PHE A 364 -14.47 9.07 -2.51
N ALA A 365 -15.53 8.66 -1.82
CA ALA A 365 -16.61 7.88 -2.39
C ALA A 365 -17.62 8.82 -3.04
N ASP A 366 -18.24 8.37 -4.11
CA ASP A 366 -19.37 9.06 -4.75
C ASP A 366 -20.73 8.68 -4.12
N ILE A 367 -20.68 8.01 -2.97
CA ILE A 367 -21.80 7.56 -2.15
C ILE A 367 -21.50 7.79 -0.67
N PRO A 368 -22.52 7.94 0.20
CA PRO A 368 -22.34 7.98 1.64
C PRO A 368 -21.78 6.67 2.18
N VAL A 369 -20.73 6.76 3.00
CA VAL A 369 -20.08 5.60 3.64
C VAL A 369 -20.01 5.72 5.16
N GLU A 370 -20.80 6.63 5.73
CA GLU A 370 -20.78 6.96 7.17
C GLU A 370 -21.00 5.73 8.05
N GLY A 371 -20.13 5.56 9.05
CA GLY A 371 -20.28 4.55 10.09
C GLY A 371 -19.85 3.13 9.68
N ILE A 372 -19.28 2.94 8.49
CA ILE A 372 -18.85 1.62 8.03
C ILE A 372 -17.42 1.35 8.51
N LEU A 373 -17.22 0.24 9.23
CA LEU A 373 -15.92 -0.30 9.59
C LEU A 373 -15.65 -1.57 8.80
N ALA A 374 -14.61 -1.56 7.97
CA ALA A 374 -14.17 -2.72 7.22
C ALA A 374 -12.84 -3.26 7.79
N PHE A 375 -12.81 -4.58 8.05
CA PHE A 375 -11.73 -5.24 8.78
C PHE A 375 -10.59 -5.77 7.89
N GLY A 376 -10.78 -5.78 6.56
CA GLY A 376 -9.81 -6.35 5.62
C GLY A 376 -9.75 -7.87 5.67
N ALA A 377 -8.78 -8.45 4.96
CA ALA A 377 -8.51 -9.88 4.94
C ALA A 377 -7.34 -10.26 5.86
N GLU A 378 -6.69 -11.43 5.66
CA GLU A 378 -5.65 -11.95 6.57
C GLU A 378 -4.25 -11.51 6.21
N LYS A 379 -3.92 -11.51 4.91
CA LYS A 379 -2.58 -11.20 4.41
C LYS A 379 -2.51 -9.77 3.92
N VAL A 380 -1.34 -9.14 4.06
CA VAL A 380 -1.12 -7.76 3.60
C VAL A 380 -2.21 -6.81 4.13
N ASN A 381 -2.70 -7.10 5.32
CA ASN A 381 -3.91 -6.49 5.87
C ASN A 381 -3.84 -4.97 5.96
N THR A 382 -4.97 -4.34 5.66
CA THR A 382 -5.37 -2.99 6.05
C THR A 382 -6.83 -3.02 6.51
N PHE A 383 -7.26 -2.02 7.26
CA PHE A 383 -8.67 -1.77 7.56
C PHE A 383 -9.10 -0.40 7.02
N ALA A 384 -10.40 -0.14 6.93
CA ALA A 384 -10.88 1.18 6.53
C ALA A 384 -12.11 1.62 7.32
N LEU A 385 -12.21 2.94 7.48
CA LEU A 385 -13.30 3.64 8.13
C LEU A 385 -14.03 4.49 7.09
N GLY A 386 -15.35 4.39 7.03
CA GLY A 386 -16.20 5.25 6.22
C GLY A 386 -16.76 6.40 7.04
N LYS A 387 -16.47 7.65 6.66
CA LYS A 387 -16.95 8.85 7.35
C LYS A 387 -17.44 9.88 6.34
N GLY A 388 -18.74 10.20 6.35
CA GLY A 388 -19.37 11.01 5.31
C GLY A 388 -19.27 10.31 3.94
N ASP A 389 -18.62 10.98 3.01
CA ASP A 389 -18.23 10.47 1.69
C ASP A 389 -16.74 10.05 1.61
N THR A 390 -16.09 9.92 2.75
CA THR A 390 -14.65 9.74 2.84
C THR A 390 -14.30 8.35 3.38
N ILE A 391 -13.38 7.68 2.69
CA ILE A 391 -12.82 6.38 3.09
C ILE A 391 -11.40 6.60 3.62
N LEU A 392 -11.19 6.27 4.88
CA LEU A 392 -9.92 6.39 5.59
C LEU A 392 -9.30 5.00 5.74
N GLN A 393 -8.43 4.64 4.81
CA GLN A 393 -7.71 3.37 4.85
C GLN A 393 -6.47 3.46 5.74
N SER A 394 -6.23 2.44 6.55
CA SER A 394 -5.05 2.34 7.42
C SER A 394 -3.75 2.23 6.63
N GLN A 395 -2.64 2.38 7.32
CA GLN A 395 -1.34 1.96 6.81
C GLN A 395 -1.28 0.44 6.67
N TYR A 396 -0.33 -0.03 5.84
CA TYR A 396 0.01 -1.44 5.77
C TYR A 396 0.28 -2.01 7.18
N ILE A 397 -0.47 -3.02 7.55
CA ILE A 397 -0.35 -3.73 8.83
C ILE A 397 0.57 -4.94 8.67
N GLY A 398 0.31 -5.77 7.68
CA GLY A 398 1.01 -7.03 7.41
C GLY A 398 0.11 -8.24 7.53
N ASP A 399 0.71 -9.43 7.57
CA ASP A 399 -0.01 -10.69 7.71
C ASP A 399 -0.40 -10.91 9.18
N LEU A 400 -1.69 -11.10 9.46
CA LEU A 400 -2.22 -11.18 10.84
C LEU A 400 -1.93 -12.52 11.54
N LYS A 401 -0.96 -13.30 11.05
CA LYS A 401 -0.69 -14.69 11.51
C LYS A 401 -0.03 -14.80 12.88
N ASN A 402 0.53 -13.73 13.42
CA ASN A 402 1.19 -13.71 14.72
C ASN A 402 0.57 -12.66 15.64
N TRP A 403 0.82 -12.84 16.95
CA TRP A 403 0.28 -11.97 17.99
C TRP A 403 0.74 -10.52 17.87
N GLU A 404 1.97 -10.30 17.48
CA GLU A 404 2.57 -8.97 17.38
C GLU A 404 1.94 -8.15 16.27
N THR A 405 1.71 -8.77 15.10
CA THR A 405 1.02 -8.09 13.99
C THR A 405 -0.46 -7.90 14.29
N PHE A 406 -1.12 -8.87 14.91
CA PHE A 406 -2.51 -8.73 15.34
C PHE A 406 -2.66 -7.66 16.42
N SER A 407 -1.73 -7.56 17.37
CA SER A 407 -1.70 -6.48 18.37
C SER A 407 -1.51 -5.11 17.71
N PHE A 408 -0.61 -5.01 16.73
CA PHE A 408 -0.42 -3.80 15.93
C PHE A 408 -1.69 -3.42 15.16
N TYR A 409 -2.41 -4.41 14.60
CA TYR A 409 -3.69 -4.21 13.93
C TYR A 409 -4.74 -3.59 14.86
N THR A 410 -4.99 -4.21 16.01
CA THR A 410 -5.99 -3.73 16.97
C THR A 410 -5.63 -2.36 17.56
N GLU A 411 -4.35 -2.13 17.89
CA GLU A 411 -3.85 -0.83 18.34
C GLU A 411 -4.05 0.26 17.27
N SER A 412 -3.75 -0.04 16.01
CA SER A 412 -3.92 0.90 14.89
C SER A 412 -5.40 1.22 14.66
N LEU A 413 -6.27 0.21 14.74
CA LEU A 413 -7.71 0.39 14.61
C LEU A 413 -8.26 1.33 15.70
N ASP A 414 -7.86 1.13 16.96
CA ASP A 414 -8.29 2.00 18.07
C ASP A 414 -7.76 3.42 17.90
N ARG A 415 -6.50 3.60 17.47
CA ARG A 415 -5.91 4.92 17.18
C ARG A 415 -6.62 5.64 16.04
N PHE A 416 -6.94 4.94 14.96
CA PHE A 416 -7.70 5.53 13.84
C PHE A 416 -9.10 5.94 14.27
N ARG A 417 -9.82 5.08 14.99
CA ARG A 417 -11.15 5.42 15.53
C ARG A 417 -11.11 6.66 16.42
N HIS A 418 -10.10 6.76 17.29
CA HIS A 418 -9.90 7.93 18.14
C HIS A 418 -9.56 9.18 17.32
N LEU A 419 -8.55 9.10 16.45
CA LEU A 419 -8.04 10.22 15.66
C LEU A 419 -9.13 10.83 14.77
N PHE A 420 -9.91 9.98 14.09
CA PHE A 420 -10.96 10.41 13.18
C PHE A 420 -12.34 10.49 13.83
N ARG A 421 -12.42 10.35 15.18
CA ARG A 421 -13.69 10.39 15.94
C ARG A 421 -14.75 9.50 15.31
N PHE A 422 -14.37 8.28 15.01
CA PHE A 422 -15.18 7.34 14.28
C PHE A 422 -15.91 6.37 15.23
N THR A 423 -17.21 6.29 15.06
CA THR A 423 -18.07 5.31 15.73
C THR A 423 -18.72 4.42 14.68
N PRO A 424 -18.45 3.11 14.66
CA PRO A 424 -19.05 2.21 13.68
C PRO A 424 -20.54 2.04 13.93
N SER A 425 -21.30 1.97 12.83
CA SER A 425 -22.71 1.55 12.81
C SER A 425 -22.91 0.21 12.11
N VAL A 426 -21.96 -0.17 11.23
CA VAL A 426 -21.94 -1.44 10.49
C VAL A 426 -20.52 -1.97 10.43
N LEU A 427 -20.38 -3.30 10.54
CA LEU A 427 -19.11 -3.99 10.48
C LEU A 427 -19.06 -4.85 9.20
N ALA A 428 -18.03 -4.70 8.39
CA ALA A 428 -17.86 -5.46 7.17
C ALA A 428 -16.55 -6.26 7.21
N TYR A 429 -16.58 -7.53 6.77
CA TYR A 429 -15.46 -8.44 6.90
C TYR A 429 -15.43 -9.48 5.77
N ASP A 430 -14.26 -10.04 5.52
CA ASP A 430 -14.09 -11.14 4.57
C ASP A 430 -14.89 -12.37 5.02
N MET A 431 -15.48 -13.09 4.08
CA MET A 431 -16.30 -14.24 4.39
C MET A 431 -15.52 -15.46 4.91
N HIS A 432 -14.18 -15.44 4.87
CA HIS A 432 -13.34 -16.54 5.35
C HIS A 432 -13.36 -16.62 6.89
N PRO A 433 -13.87 -17.73 7.48
CA PRO A 433 -14.11 -17.81 8.91
C PRO A 433 -12.85 -17.89 9.77
N ASP A 434 -11.73 -18.37 9.19
CA ASP A 434 -10.50 -18.58 9.93
C ASP A 434 -9.57 -17.35 9.93
N TYR A 435 -9.94 -16.28 9.21
CA TYR A 435 -9.15 -15.04 9.25
C TYR A 435 -9.28 -14.35 10.60
N LEU A 436 -8.14 -13.93 11.17
CA LEU A 436 -8.14 -13.19 12.44
C LEU A 436 -8.88 -11.85 12.34
N SER A 437 -8.85 -11.21 11.16
CA SER A 437 -9.65 -10.01 10.88
C SER A 437 -11.16 -10.31 10.94
N SER A 438 -11.59 -11.45 10.39
CA SER A 438 -13.00 -11.89 10.42
C SER A 438 -13.44 -12.22 11.86
N GLN A 439 -12.61 -12.96 12.59
CA GLN A 439 -12.87 -13.29 14.00
C GLN A 439 -12.94 -12.04 14.88
N GLU A 440 -12.10 -11.04 14.63
CA GLU A 440 -12.15 -9.76 15.34
C GLU A 440 -13.44 -9.00 15.02
N ALA A 441 -13.89 -9.00 13.75
CA ALA A 441 -15.17 -8.40 13.36
C ALA A 441 -16.35 -9.06 14.10
N GLU A 442 -16.38 -10.40 14.15
CA GLU A 442 -17.38 -11.17 14.88
C GLU A 442 -17.32 -10.87 16.40
N ARG A 443 -16.11 -10.77 16.98
CA ARG A 443 -15.91 -10.42 18.38
C ARG A 443 -16.44 -9.02 18.69
N VAL A 444 -16.19 -8.04 17.82
CA VAL A 444 -16.70 -6.67 17.96
C VAL A 444 -18.23 -6.67 17.84
N ALA A 445 -18.80 -7.37 16.87
CA ALA A 445 -20.24 -7.48 16.69
C ALA A 445 -20.94 -8.10 17.92
N ALA A 446 -20.38 -9.19 18.45
CA ALA A 446 -20.92 -9.83 19.66
C ALA A 446 -20.91 -8.91 20.89
N ARG A 447 -19.93 -8.02 20.99
CA ARG A 447 -19.79 -7.07 22.11
C ARG A 447 -20.69 -5.83 21.95
N THR A 448 -20.91 -5.39 20.69
CA THR A 448 -21.57 -4.11 20.42
C THR A 448 -23.01 -4.25 19.93
N GLY A 449 -23.42 -5.44 19.45
CA GLY A 449 -24.71 -5.67 18.82
C GLY A 449 -24.84 -5.07 17.42
N LEU A 450 -23.73 -4.58 16.82
CA LEU A 450 -23.75 -3.96 15.50
C LEU A 450 -24.01 -4.98 14.39
N PRO A 451 -24.67 -4.56 13.31
CA PRO A 451 -24.84 -5.37 12.10
C PRO A 451 -23.48 -5.80 11.54
N LEU A 452 -23.41 -7.06 11.08
CA LEU A 452 -22.21 -7.69 10.57
C LEU A 452 -22.46 -8.16 9.13
N LEU A 453 -21.67 -7.70 8.17
CA LEU A 453 -21.81 -7.96 6.75
C LEU A 453 -20.64 -8.79 6.21
N LYS A 454 -20.93 -9.97 5.70
CA LYS A 454 -19.95 -10.83 5.01
C LYS A 454 -19.77 -10.36 3.58
N ILE A 455 -18.51 -10.20 3.14
CA ILE A 455 -18.15 -9.76 1.81
C ILE A 455 -17.41 -10.87 1.07
N GLN A 456 -17.83 -11.17 -0.16
CA GLN A 456 -17.13 -12.10 -1.02
C GLN A 456 -15.85 -11.46 -1.55
N HIS A 457 -14.73 -12.13 -1.34
CA HIS A 457 -13.37 -11.63 -1.58
C HIS A 457 -13.15 -11.07 -2.99
N HIS A 458 -13.47 -11.85 -4.03
CA HIS A 458 -13.21 -11.45 -5.43
C HIS A 458 -14.20 -10.40 -5.95
N HIS A 459 -15.41 -10.36 -5.42
CA HIS A 459 -16.32 -9.24 -5.67
C HIS A 459 -15.78 -7.95 -5.04
N ALA A 460 -15.16 -8.05 -3.86
CA ALA A 460 -14.49 -6.93 -3.23
C ALA A 460 -13.42 -6.30 -4.13
N HIS A 461 -12.58 -7.11 -4.75
CA HIS A 461 -11.60 -6.65 -5.73
C HIS A 461 -12.22 -5.88 -6.89
N ALA A 462 -13.30 -6.41 -7.47
CA ALA A 462 -13.97 -5.76 -8.60
C ALA A 462 -14.60 -4.42 -8.19
N ALA A 463 -15.34 -4.40 -7.09
CA ALA A 463 -16.07 -3.20 -6.67
C ALA A 463 -15.16 -2.11 -6.10
N ALA A 464 -14.02 -2.44 -5.49
CA ALA A 464 -13.01 -1.47 -5.12
C ALA A 464 -12.49 -0.72 -6.34
N CYS A 465 -12.15 -1.45 -7.41
CA CYS A 465 -11.75 -0.86 -8.67
C CYS A 465 -12.89 -0.01 -9.28
N MET A 466 -14.14 -0.49 -9.24
CA MET A 466 -15.29 0.27 -9.72
C MET A 466 -15.51 1.58 -8.94
N LEU A 467 -15.27 1.57 -7.63
CA LEU A 467 -15.38 2.76 -6.81
C LEU A 467 -14.29 3.78 -7.17
N GLU A 468 -13.04 3.34 -7.23
CA GLU A 468 -11.88 4.18 -7.57
C GLU A 468 -12.09 4.96 -8.87
N TYR A 469 -12.78 4.33 -9.82
CA TYR A 469 -13.02 4.91 -11.14
C TYR A 469 -14.45 5.44 -11.37
N GLY A 470 -15.25 5.55 -10.34
CA GLY A 470 -16.60 6.10 -10.41
C GLY A 470 -17.56 5.31 -11.32
N LEU A 471 -17.43 3.98 -11.39
CA LEU A 471 -18.27 3.11 -12.20
C LEU A 471 -19.53 2.71 -11.46
N HIS A 472 -20.69 2.97 -12.05
CA HIS A 472 -22.00 2.62 -11.48
C HIS A 472 -22.73 1.53 -12.28
N GLU A 473 -22.40 1.38 -13.55
CA GLU A 473 -22.98 0.38 -14.44
C GLU A 473 -22.42 -1.02 -14.20
N LYS A 474 -23.13 -2.05 -14.67
CA LYS A 474 -22.61 -3.42 -14.67
C LYS A 474 -21.43 -3.56 -15.62
N VAL A 475 -20.36 -4.13 -15.13
CA VAL A 475 -19.10 -4.36 -15.85
C VAL A 475 -18.80 -5.87 -15.96
N VAL A 476 -17.97 -6.23 -16.93
CA VAL A 476 -17.28 -7.52 -16.91
C VAL A 476 -16.02 -7.34 -16.05
N ALA A 477 -15.94 -8.05 -14.94
CA ALA A 477 -14.75 -8.03 -14.10
C ALA A 477 -13.92 -9.29 -14.29
N ILE A 478 -12.61 -9.14 -14.47
CA ILE A 478 -11.61 -10.19 -14.44
C ILE A 478 -10.88 -10.08 -13.13
N VAL A 479 -11.02 -11.08 -12.26
CA VAL A 479 -10.35 -11.08 -10.97
C VAL A 479 -9.39 -12.26 -10.89
N LEU A 480 -8.09 -11.95 -10.88
CA LEU A 480 -7.03 -12.95 -10.81
C LEU A 480 -6.26 -12.85 -9.51
N ASP A 481 -6.41 -13.87 -8.69
CA ASP A 481 -5.76 -13.93 -7.39
C ASP A 481 -5.17 -15.32 -7.09
N GLY A 482 -4.45 -15.41 -5.99
CA GLY A 482 -3.89 -16.68 -5.50
C GLY A 482 -4.86 -17.48 -4.67
N THR A 483 -5.71 -16.82 -3.90
CA THR A 483 -6.60 -17.46 -2.93
C THR A 483 -7.71 -16.50 -2.50
N GLY A 484 -8.88 -17.02 -2.25
CA GLY A 484 -10.03 -16.36 -1.65
C GLY A 484 -11.17 -17.36 -1.50
N LEU A 485 -11.98 -17.26 -0.44
CA LEU A 485 -13.07 -18.20 -0.23
C LEU A 485 -14.20 -17.92 -1.22
N GLY A 486 -14.61 -18.94 -1.97
CA GLY A 486 -15.75 -18.88 -2.88
C GLY A 486 -17.07 -19.23 -2.20
N ASP A 487 -18.20 -18.86 -2.81
CA ASP A 487 -19.55 -19.16 -2.31
C ASP A 487 -19.83 -20.67 -2.25
N ASP A 488 -19.13 -21.44 -3.05
CA ASP A 488 -19.21 -22.91 -3.10
C ASP A 488 -18.27 -23.62 -2.11
N GLY A 489 -17.62 -22.84 -1.23
CA GLY A 489 -16.68 -23.34 -0.24
C GLY A 489 -15.33 -23.78 -0.80
N LYS A 490 -15.03 -23.49 -2.08
CA LYS A 490 -13.75 -23.77 -2.71
C LYS A 490 -12.88 -22.51 -2.72
N VAL A 491 -11.60 -22.69 -3.00
CA VAL A 491 -10.64 -21.58 -3.14
C VAL A 491 -10.73 -21.02 -4.56
N TRP A 492 -11.23 -19.80 -4.69
CA TRP A 492 -11.31 -19.07 -5.95
C TRP A 492 -10.03 -18.26 -6.24
N GLY A 493 -9.96 -17.68 -7.46
CA GLY A 493 -8.89 -16.75 -7.85
C GLY A 493 -8.59 -16.71 -9.35
N GLY A 494 -9.43 -17.29 -10.21
CA GLY A 494 -9.36 -17.17 -11.66
C GLY A 494 -10.74 -16.91 -12.25
N GLU A 495 -11.32 -15.70 -11.98
CA GLU A 495 -12.75 -15.47 -12.05
C GLU A 495 -13.12 -14.41 -13.08
N PHE A 496 -14.28 -14.62 -13.74
CA PHE A 496 -14.93 -13.63 -14.57
C PHE A 496 -16.34 -13.38 -14.05
N PHE A 497 -16.65 -12.12 -13.74
CA PHE A 497 -17.96 -11.72 -13.25
C PHE A 497 -18.67 -10.77 -14.19
N LEU A 498 -19.99 -10.80 -14.20
CA LEU A 498 -20.81 -9.64 -14.47
C LEU A 498 -21.19 -9.06 -13.12
N CYS A 499 -20.74 -7.89 -12.80
CA CYS A 499 -20.99 -7.28 -11.48
C CYS A 499 -21.24 -5.78 -11.58
N ASP A 500 -21.90 -5.28 -10.56
CA ASP A 500 -21.86 -3.90 -10.13
C ASP A 500 -21.28 -3.84 -8.70
N ARG A 501 -21.36 -2.70 -8.04
CA ARG A 501 -20.83 -2.52 -6.68
C ARG A 501 -21.61 -3.28 -5.60
N LYS A 502 -22.74 -3.92 -5.91
CA LYS A 502 -23.66 -4.57 -4.96
C LYS A 502 -23.74 -6.06 -5.13
N GLU A 503 -23.77 -6.50 -6.38
CA GLU A 503 -24.02 -7.89 -6.73
C GLU A 503 -23.13 -8.36 -7.87
N TYR A 504 -22.91 -9.64 -7.94
CA TYR A 504 -22.15 -10.26 -9.00
C TYR A 504 -22.78 -11.58 -9.44
N ARG A 505 -22.48 -11.93 -10.66
CA ARG A 505 -22.75 -13.23 -11.24
C ARG A 505 -21.50 -13.77 -11.89
N ARG A 506 -21.06 -14.94 -11.45
CA ARG A 506 -19.91 -15.65 -12.03
C ARG A 506 -20.25 -16.09 -13.45
N LEU A 507 -19.46 -15.69 -14.44
CA LEU A 507 -19.66 -15.97 -15.86
C LEU A 507 -18.82 -17.15 -16.32
N SER A 508 -17.54 -17.13 -15.97
CA SER A 508 -16.56 -18.20 -16.22
C SER A 508 -15.48 -18.19 -15.16
N HIS A 509 -14.74 -19.30 -15.09
CA HIS A 509 -13.66 -19.46 -14.13
C HIS A 509 -12.65 -20.51 -14.59
N PHE A 510 -11.46 -20.47 -14.00
CA PHE A 510 -10.47 -21.52 -14.21
C PHE A 510 -10.95 -22.84 -13.63
N GLU A 511 -10.61 -23.94 -14.31
CA GLU A 511 -10.97 -25.28 -13.86
C GLU A 511 -10.46 -25.54 -12.43
N TYR A 512 -11.30 -26.19 -11.63
CA TYR A 512 -10.91 -26.57 -10.27
C TYR A 512 -9.92 -27.71 -10.29
N VAL A 513 -8.77 -27.47 -9.69
CA VAL A 513 -7.71 -28.46 -9.48
C VAL A 513 -7.49 -28.71 -7.98
N PRO A 514 -6.98 -29.88 -7.59
CA PRO A 514 -6.63 -30.14 -6.19
C PRO A 514 -5.59 -29.14 -5.68
N LEU A 515 -5.75 -28.71 -4.41
CA LEU A 515 -4.82 -27.85 -3.68
C LEU A 515 -4.19 -28.65 -2.51
N PRO A 516 -3.24 -29.55 -2.78
CA PRO A 516 -2.76 -30.50 -1.77
C PRO A 516 -1.95 -29.85 -0.67
N GLY A 517 -2.47 -29.91 0.55
CA GLY A 517 -1.89 -29.27 1.74
C GLY A 517 -2.41 -27.87 2.00
N GLY A 518 -3.44 -27.38 1.26
CA GLY A 518 -4.01 -26.05 1.45
C GLY A 518 -2.96 -24.96 1.28
N ASP A 519 -2.80 -24.08 2.24
CA ASP A 519 -1.83 -22.96 2.24
C ASP A 519 -0.37 -23.39 1.95
N LYS A 520 -0.03 -24.63 2.26
CA LYS A 520 1.30 -25.16 1.99
C LYS A 520 1.62 -25.21 0.50
N ALA A 521 0.60 -25.34 -0.35
CA ALA A 521 0.77 -25.33 -1.80
C ALA A 521 1.19 -23.95 -2.34
N ALA A 522 0.89 -22.86 -1.64
CA ALA A 522 1.38 -21.52 -1.98
C ALA A 522 2.87 -21.31 -1.60
N VAL A 523 3.34 -22.03 -0.57
CA VAL A 523 4.74 -21.99 -0.13
C VAL A 523 5.59 -23.01 -0.88
N GLU A 524 4.99 -24.10 -1.33
CA GLU A 524 5.65 -25.19 -2.07
C GLU A 524 5.07 -25.33 -3.49
N PRO A 525 5.40 -24.44 -4.45
CA PRO A 525 4.93 -24.43 -5.85
C PRO A 525 4.96 -25.78 -6.55
N TRP A 526 5.94 -26.64 -6.21
CA TRP A 526 6.03 -27.99 -6.76
C TRP A 526 4.76 -28.84 -6.51
N ARG A 527 4.02 -28.57 -5.44
CA ARG A 527 2.75 -29.24 -5.15
C ARG A 527 1.71 -28.95 -6.20
N MET A 528 1.67 -27.70 -6.67
CA MET A 528 0.75 -27.31 -7.73
C MET A 528 1.15 -27.88 -9.09
N ALA A 529 2.46 -27.94 -9.37
CA ALA A 529 2.96 -28.63 -10.56
C ALA A 529 2.51 -30.09 -10.61
N VAL A 530 2.68 -30.82 -9.51
CA VAL A 530 2.19 -32.22 -9.40
C VAL A 530 0.67 -32.28 -9.48
N ALA A 531 -0.06 -31.34 -8.82
CA ALA A 531 -1.51 -31.36 -8.78
C ALA A 531 -2.13 -31.16 -10.17
N TYR A 532 -1.66 -30.21 -10.99
CA TYR A 532 -2.13 -30.02 -12.35
C TYR A 532 -1.87 -31.24 -13.24
N LEU A 533 -0.64 -31.80 -13.20
CA LEU A 533 -0.30 -32.95 -14.01
C LEU A 533 -1.08 -34.21 -13.60
N TRP A 534 -1.25 -34.43 -12.29
CA TRP A 534 -2.07 -35.54 -11.77
C TRP A 534 -3.55 -35.35 -12.11
N HIS A 535 -4.08 -34.15 -12.00
CA HIS A 535 -5.46 -33.84 -12.34
C HIS A 535 -5.79 -34.19 -13.79
N TYR A 536 -4.87 -33.94 -14.73
CA TYR A 536 -5.09 -34.17 -16.15
C TYR A 536 -4.76 -35.61 -16.62
N TRP A 537 -3.82 -36.29 -15.98
CA TRP A 537 -3.31 -37.58 -16.46
C TRP A 537 -3.29 -38.69 -15.39
N GLY A 538 -3.66 -38.41 -14.15
CA GLY A 538 -3.64 -39.40 -13.07
C GLY A 538 -2.25 -40.02 -12.90
N ASP A 539 -2.17 -41.33 -12.76
CA ASP A 539 -0.91 -42.07 -12.61
C ASP A 539 0.00 -42.03 -13.87
N SER A 540 -0.57 -41.61 -15.01
CA SER A 540 0.19 -41.43 -16.26
C SER A 540 0.85 -40.06 -16.36
N ALA A 541 0.83 -39.24 -15.30
CA ALA A 541 1.46 -37.93 -15.28
C ALA A 541 2.96 -38.03 -15.57
N ARG A 542 3.42 -37.23 -16.55
CA ARG A 542 4.83 -37.13 -16.92
C ARG A 542 5.37 -35.81 -16.43
N PHE A 543 6.53 -35.86 -15.80
CA PHE A 543 7.23 -34.69 -15.31
C PHE A 543 8.41 -34.32 -16.21
N PRO A 544 8.77 -33.02 -16.32
CA PRO A 544 10.00 -32.62 -17.01
C PRO A 544 11.23 -33.33 -16.45
N GLU A 545 12.22 -33.56 -17.32
CA GLU A 545 13.51 -34.11 -16.89
C GLU A 545 14.12 -33.27 -15.78
N GLY A 546 14.65 -33.91 -14.74
CA GLY A 546 15.20 -33.27 -13.54
C GLY A 546 14.17 -32.80 -12.49
N PHE A 547 12.86 -32.81 -12.80
CA PHE A 547 11.84 -32.40 -11.83
C PHE A 547 11.73 -33.37 -10.64
N PRO A 548 11.63 -34.72 -10.85
CA PRO A 548 11.57 -35.67 -9.74
C PRO A 548 12.83 -35.66 -8.86
N GLU A 549 13.99 -35.38 -9.46
CA GLU A 549 15.26 -35.28 -8.76
C GLU A 549 15.32 -34.05 -7.84
N ARG A 550 14.81 -32.91 -8.30
CA ARG A 550 14.77 -31.67 -7.51
C ARG A 550 13.78 -31.74 -6.36
N VAL A 551 12.59 -32.28 -6.61
CA VAL A 551 11.48 -32.32 -5.64
C VAL A 551 11.60 -33.53 -4.71
N GLY A 552 12.02 -34.68 -5.24
CA GLY A 552 12.06 -35.97 -4.58
C GLY A 552 10.88 -36.87 -4.98
N ALA A 553 11.18 -37.99 -5.66
CA ALA A 553 10.18 -38.94 -6.16
C ALA A 553 9.22 -39.47 -5.08
N ASP A 554 9.73 -39.68 -3.85
CA ASP A 554 8.90 -40.14 -2.72
C ASP A 554 7.88 -39.09 -2.28
N LYS A 555 8.29 -37.80 -2.27
CA LYS A 555 7.39 -36.68 -1.95
C LYS A 555 6.28 -36.57 -2.99
N ILE A 556 6.60 -36.73 -4.28
CA ILE A 556 5.62 -36.72 -5.38
C ILE A 556 4.61 -37.85 -5.19
N ARG A 557 5.07 -39.09 -4.97
CA ARG A 557 4.18 -40.25 -4.74
C ARG A 557 3.29 -40.05 -3.53
N LEU A 558 3.82 -39.55 -2.43
CA LEU A 558 3.03 -39.23 -1.23
C LEU A 558 1.95 -38.21 -1.53
N LEU A 559 2.28 -37.15 -2.28
CA LEU A 559 1.34 -36.09 -2.65
C LEU A 559 0.22 -36.63 -3.55
N MET A 560 0.54 -37.46 -4.54
CA MET A 560 -0.47 -38.12 -5.41
C MET A 560 -1.41 -38.97 -4.58
N THR A 561 -0.89 -39.74 -3.61
CA THR A 561 -1.73 -40.53 -2.69
C THR A 561 -2.63 -39.65 -1.81
N MET A 562 -2.14 -38.48 -1.36
CA MET A 562 -2.97 -37.52 -0.62
C MET A 562 -4.14 -37.01 -1.46
N MET A 563 -3.89 -36.67 -2.72
CA MET A 563 -4.92 -36.19 -3.66
C MET A 563 -5.94 -37.29 -3.98
N GLU A 564 -5.48 -38.50 -4.26
CA GLU A 564 -6.34 -39.67 -4.50
C GLU A 564 -7.30 -39.94 -3.33
N ARG A 565 -6.80 -39.78 -2.09
CA ARG A 565 -7.57 -40.03 -0.86
C ARG A 565 -8.33 -38.77 -0.36
N GLY A 566 -8.18 -37.64 -1.02
CA GLY A 566 -8.80 -36.37 -0.62
C GLY A 566 -8.33 -35.83 0.75
N VAL A 567 -7.12 -36.21 1.20
CA VAL A 567 -6.60 -35.79 2.52
C VAL A 567 -6.03 -34.41 2.43
N ASN A 568 -6.58 -33.45 3.17
CA ASN A 568 -6.18 -32.04 3.19
C ASN A 568 -5.93 -31.49 1.77
N THR A 569 -6.91 -31.68 0.91
CA THR A 569 -6.82 -31.36 -0.52
C THR A 569 -8.10 -30.66 -0.97
N PRO A 570 -8.35 -29.41 -0.56
CA PRO A 570 -9.43 -28.61 -1.12
C PRO A 570 -9.18 -28.37 -2.62
N TYR A 571 -10.19 -27.84 -3.31
CA TYR A 571 -10.10 -27.50 -4.74
C TYR A 571 -9.90 -26.01 -4.92
N THR A 572 -9.12 -25.63 -5.96
CA THR A 572 -8.87 -24.23 -6.29
C THR A 572 -9.01 -23.93 -7.78
N SER A 573 -9.53 -22.73 -8.10
CA SER A 573 -9.44 -22.06 -9.40
C SER A 573 -8.39 -20.93 -9.41
N GLY A 574 -7.56 -20.84 -8.38
CA GLY A 574 -6.61 -19.72 -8.17
C GLY A 574 -5.60 -19.54 -9.30
N ALA A 575 -5.60 -18.37 -9.93
CA ALA A 575 -4.65 -18.03 -10.99
C ALA A 575 -3.21 -18.05 -10.48
N GLY A 576 -2.94 -17.54 -9.28
CA GLY A 576 -1.61 -17.60 -8.67
C GLY A 576 -1.09 -19.04 -8.55
N ARG A 577 -1.97 -20.00 -8.29
CA ARG A 577 -1.63 -21.44 -8.23
C ARG A 577 -1.23 -22.02 -9.58
N LEU A 578 -1.82 -21.52 -10.67
CA LEU A 578 -1.40 -21.86 -12.03
C LEU A 578 0.00 -21.32 -12.34
N PHE A 579 0.29 -20.07 -11.97
CA PHE A 579 1.63 -19.48 -12.13
C PHE A 579 2.67 -20.23 -11.30
N ASP A 580 2.35 -20.63 -10.07
CA ASP A 580 3.22 -21.46 -9.22
C ASP A 580 3.56 -22.78 -9.89
N ALA A 581 2.56 -23.48 -10.44
CA ALA A 581 2.75 -24.75 -11.12
C ALA A 581 3.72 -24.61 -12.30
N VAL A 582 3.51 -23.62 -13.16
CA VAL A 582 4.36 -23.40 -14.33
C VAL A 582 5.78 -23.00 -13.91
N ALA A 583 5.92 -22.12 -12.92
CA ALA A 583 7.23 -21.70 -12.41
C ALA A 583 8.04 -22.90 -11.88
N SER A 584 7.41 -23.83 -11.16
CA SER A 584 8.07 -25.02 -10.64
C SER A 584 8.40 -26.02 -11.75
N LEU A 585 7.50 -26.26 -12.71
CA LEU A 585 7.79 -27.11 -13.85
C LEU A 585 9.00 -26.63 -14.67
N LEU A 586 9.13 -25.31 -14.83
CA LEU A 586 10.25 -24.67 -15.51
C LEU A 586 11.54 -24.57 -14.66
N GLY A 587 11.54 -25.13 -13.45
CA GLY A 587 12.71 -25.14 -12.58
C GLY A 587 13.08 -23.79 -11.99
N LEU A 588 12.16 -22.83 -11.97
CA LEU A 588 12.41 -21.47 -11.49
C LEU A 588 12.22 -21.32 -9.97
N CYS A 589 11.23 -22.05 -9.40
CA CYS A 589 10.94 -21.99 -7.97
C CYS A 589 10.13 -23.21 -7.50
N ASP A 590 10.74 -24.10 -6.73
CA ASP A 590 10.02 -25.24 -6.14
C ASP A 590 9.53 -24.94 -4.72
N VAL A 591 10.20 -24.02 -4.00
CA VAL A 591 9.82 -23.54 -2.67
C VAL A 591 9.94 -22.03 -2.64
N SER A 592 8.85 -21.34 -2.28
CA SER A 592 8.81 -19.91 -2.10
C SER A 592 9.16 -19.53 -0.67
N THR A 593 10.07 -18.60 -0.49
CA THR A 593 10.49 -18.06 0.82
C THR A 593 9.78 -16.74 1.16
N HIS A 594 9.05 -16.18 0.21
CA HIS A 594 8.17 -15.02 0.38
C HIS A 594 6.97 -15.12 -0.57
N GLN A 595 5.97 -14.30 -0.30
CA GLN A 595 4.74 -14.24 -1.10
C GLN A 595 5.05 -13.96 -2.58
N ALA A 596 4.38 -14.70 -3.47
CA ALA A 596 4.45 -14.57 -4.93
C ALA A 596 5.87 -14.71 -5.55
N GLU A 597 6.83 -15.34 -4.86
CA GLU A 597 8.19 -15.52 -5.39
C GLU A 597 8.20 -16.29 -6.72
N ALA A 598 7.46 -17.39 -6.81
CA ALA A 598 7.42 -18.21 -8.01
C ALA A 598 6.80 -17.49 -9.22
N PRO A 599 5.63 -16.82 -9.11
CA PRO A 599 5.09 -15.99 -10.20
C PRO A 599 6.03 -14.87 -10.64
N VAL A 600 6.71 -14.18 -9.71
CA VAL A 600 7.66 -13.10 -10.04
C VAL A 600 8.87 -13.65 -10.79
N LYS A 601 9.43 -14.79 -10.38
CA LYS A 601 10.53 -15.45 -11.10
C LYS A 601 10.10 -15.88 -12.50
N LEU A 602 8.87 -16.36 -12.66
CA LEU A 602 8.31 -16.73 -13.96
C LEU A 602 8.15 -15.50 -14.87
N GLU A 603 7.64 -14.40 -14.35
CA GLU A 603 7.55 -13.13 -15.09
C GLU A 603 8.92 -12.65 -15.55
N GLN A 604 9.90 -12.65 -14.66
CA GLN A 604 11.24 -12.14 -14.96
C GLN A 604 12.06 -13.07 -15.85
N ALA A 605 11.76 -14.37 -15.87
CA ALA A 605 12.36 -15.31 -16.80
C ALA A 605 11.86 -15.13 -18.24
N ALA A 606 10.63 -14.59 -18.41
CA ALA A 606 9.99 -14.50 -19.71
C ALA A 606 10.82 -13.69 -20.73
N GLY A 607 11.07 -14.30 -21.90
CA GLY A 607 11.78 -13.71 -23.04
C GLY A 607 10.95 -12.65 -23.77
N SER A 608 11.47 -12.20 -24.93
CA SER A 608 10.84 -11.15 -25.74
C SER A 608 9.71 -11.63 -26.65
N GLU A 609 9.47 -12.96 -26.76
CA GLU A 609 8.40 -13.52 -27.58
C GLU A 609 7.03 -12.96 -27.15
N GLN A 610 6.24 -12.45 -28.10
CA GLN A 610 4.97 -11.78 -27.82
C GLN A 610 3.76 -12.37 -28.52
N SER A 611 3.94 -13.34 -29.42
CA SER A 611 2.87 -13.85 -30.29
C SER A 611 2.52 -15.32 -30.08
N ALA A 612 3.52 -16.16 -29.83
CA ALA A 612 3.30 -17.59 -29.61
C ALA A 612 2.54 -17.85 -28.30
N ARG A 613 1.54 -18.73 -28.36
CA ARG A 613 0.66 -19.06 -27.25
C ARG A 613 0.26 -20.52 -27.27
N TYR A 614 -0.10 -21.04 -26.12
CA TYR A 614 -0.63 -22.39 -25.96
C TYR A 614 -2.14 -22.42 -26.11
N PRO A 615 -2.73 -23.54 -26.55
CA PRO A 615 -4.18 -23.70 -26.61
C PRO A 615 -4.77 -23.89 -25.21
N VAL A 616 -6.02 -23.45 -25.06
CA VAL A 616 -6.86 -23.67 -23.88
C VAL A 616 -8.24 -24.18 -24.31
N ILE A 617 -8.94 -24.89 -23.45
CA ILE A 617 -10.31 -25.38 -23.72
C ILE A 617 -11.27 -24.62 -22.81
N ILE A 618 -12.34 -24.08 -23.38
CA ILE A 618 -13.43 -23.45 -22.65
C ILE A 618 -14.71 -24.22 -22.91
N LYS A 619 -15.29 -24.77 -21.84
CA LYS A 619 -16.54 -25.51 -21.93
C LYS A 619 -17.47 -25.10 -20.78
N GLU A 620 -18.67 -24.63 -21.12
CA GLU A 620 -19.71 -24.24 -20.14
C GLU A 620 -19.21 -23.24 -19.10
N GLY A 621 -18.33 -22.30 -19.50
CA GLY A 621 -17.73 -21.31 -18.62
C GLY A 621 -16.52 -21.79 -17.79
N VAL A 622 -16.13 -23.07 -17.90
CA VAL A 622 -14.94 -23.61 -17.26
C VAL A 622 -13.76 -23.59 -18.22
N ILE A 623 -12.65 -23.00 -17.79
CA ILE A 623 -11.42 -22.82 -18.57
C ILE A 623 -10.41 -23.88 -18.13
N SER A 624 -10.16 -24.87 -19.02
CA SER A 624 -9.20 -25.95 -18.76
C SER A 624 -7.86 -25.66 -19.45
N PHE A 625 -6.77 -25.82 -18.71
CA PHE A 625 -5.39 -25.65 -19.16
C PHE A 625 -4.72 -26.96 -19.57
N ARG A 626 -5.48 -28.06 -19.72
CA ARG A 626 -4.91 -29.37 -20.12
C ARG A 626 -4.05 -29.26 -21.39
N PRO A 627 -4.50 -28.65 -22.50
CA PRO A 627 -3.70 -28.55 -23.71
C PRO A 627 -2.45 -27.66 -23.52
N LEU A 628 -2.55 -26.61 -22.69
CA LEU A 628 -1.40 -25.78 -22.36
C LEU A 628 -0.29 -26.62 -21.74
N PHE A 629 -0.61 -27.43 -20.72
CA PHE A 629 0.39 -28.27 -20.05
C PHE A 629 0.96 -29.33 -21.00
N GLU A 630 0.13 -29.90 -21.88
CA GLU A 630 0.56 -30.88 -22.87
C GLU A 630 1.62 -30.29 -23.82
N GLU A 631 1.34 -29.12 -24.41
CA GLU A 631 2.25 -28.46 -25.33
C GLU A 631 3.49 -27.87 -24.63
N LEU A 632 3.33 -27.32 -23.42
CA LEU A 632 4.45 -26.83 -22.64
C LEU A 632 5.45 -27.95 -22.34
N LEU A 633 4.98 -29.14 -21.98
CA LEU A 633 5.85 -30.31 -21.74
C LEU A 633 6.52 -30.80 -23.04
N ASN A 634 5.82 -30.78 -24.17
CA ASN A 634 6.38 -31.12 -25.47
C ASN A 634 7.46 -30.13 -25.92
N ASP A 635 7.21 -28.83 -25.74
CA ASP A 635 8.19 -27.78 -26.01
C ASP A 635 9.42 -27.90 -25.10
N TRP A 636 9.21 -28.19 -23.81
CA TRP A 636 10.31 -28.46 -22.86
C TRP A 636 11.17 -29.63 -23.34
N ALA A 637 10.53 -30.76 -23.70
CA ALA A 637 11.23 -31.95 -24.20
C ALA A 637 11.96 -31.70 -25.52
N SER A 638 11.48 -30.72 -26.31
CA SER A 638 12.10 -30.29 -27.55
C SER A 638 13.24 -29.29 -27.36
N GLY A 639 13.56 -28.91 -26.12
CA GLY A 639 14.65 -28.00 -25.79
C GLY A 639 14.35 -26.53 -26.01
N VAL A 640 13.08 -26.12 -26.05
CA VAL A 640 12.67 -24.70 -26.09
C VAL A 640 13.16 -24.00 -24.81
N SER A 641 13.71 -22.81 -24.94
CA SER A 641 14.28 -22.09 -23.80
C SER A 641 13.23 -21.77 -22.72
N VAL A 642 13.63 -21.79 -21.44
CA VAL A 642 12.77 -21.41 -20.30
C VAL A 642 12.18 -20.01 -20.51
N GLY A 643 12.95 -19.09 -21.10
CA GLY A 643 12.47 -17.73 -21.41
C GLY A 643 11.33 -17.71 -22.40
N ASP A 644 11.40 -18.53 -23.45
CA ASP A 644 10.34 -18.61 -24.47
C ASP A 644 9.11 -19.34 -23.93
N LEU A 645 9.29 -20.41 -23.15
CA LEU A 645 8.20 -21.12 -22.48
C LEU A 645 7.42 -20.17 -21.53
N ALA A 646 8.15 -19.42 -20.70
CA ALA A 646 7.57 -18.43 -19.80
C ALA A 646 6.85 -17.31 -20.58
N ALA A 647 7.43 -16.85 -21.69
CA ALA A 647 6.80 -15.85 -22.56
C ALA A 647 5.51 -16.37 -23.20
N ARG A 648 5.51 -17.58 -23.76
CA ARG A 648 4.32 -18.23 -24.34
C ARG A 648 3.21 -18.42 -23.32
N PHE A 649 3.56 -18.77 -22.07
CA PHE A 649 2.60 -18.87 -20.98
C PHE A 649 1.93 -17.50 -20.70
N HIS A 650 2.69 -16.42 -20.52
CA HIS A 650 2.15 -15.08 -20.30
C HIS A 650 1.29 -14.61 -21.49
N ASN A 651 1.73 -14.87 -22.72
CA ASN A 651 0.94 -14.57 -23.91
C ASN A 651 -0.39 -15.34 -23.90
N THR A 652 -0.36 -16.63 -23.55
CA THR A 652 -1.57 -17.45 -23.43
C THR A 652 -2.55 -16.83 -22.47
N MET A 653 -2.08 -16.43 -21.27
CA MET A 653 -2.92 -15.78 -20.28
C MET A 653 -3.50 -14.46 -20.79
N ALA A 654 -2.68 -13.56 -21.36
CA ALA A 654 -3.16 -12.27 -21.86
C ALA A 654 -4.22 -12.40 -22.96
N PHE A 655 -4.02 -13.31 -23.92
CA PHE A 655 -4.99 -13.54 -24.99
C PHE A 655 -6.25 -14.23 -24.50
N LEU A 656 -6.15 -15.20 -23.60
CA LEU A 656 -7.30 -15.84 -22.96
C LEU A 656 -8.19 -14.81 -22.25
N LEU A 657 -7.58 -13.94 -21.46
CA LEU A 657 -8.32 -12.92 -20.71
C LEU A 657 -9.02 -11.92 -21.63
N LEU A 658 -8.36 -11.52 -22.73
CA LEU A 658 -8.96 -10.67 -23.75
C LEU A 658 -10.15 -11.36 -24.45
N ASP A 659 -9.95 -12.60 -24.93
CA ASP A 659 -10.96 -13.32 -25.71
C ASP A 659 -12.20 -13.63 -24.85
N GLU A 660 -12.02 -14.03 -23.58
CA GLU A 660 -13.11 -14.26 -22.63
C GLU A 660 -13.85 -12.96 -22.28
N ALA A 661 -13.10 -11.87 -22.00
CA ALA A 661 -13.71 -10.56 -21.74
C ALA A 661 -14.56 -10.10 -22.93
N ALA A 662 -14.03 -10.18 -24.15
CA ALA A 662 -14.74 -9.80 -25.36
C ALA A 662 -16.02 -10.65 -25.56
N ARG A 663 -15.94 -11.96 -25.33
CA ARG A 663 -17.10 -12.87 -25.38
C ARG A 663 -18.16 -12.46 -24.35
N HIS A 664 -17.77 -12.18 -23.11
CA HIS A 664 -18.68 -11.79 -22.06
C HIS A 664 -19.30 -10.40 -22.29
N LEU A 665 -18.53 -9.42 -22.80
CA LEU A 665 -19.10 -8.12 -23.20
C LEU A 665 -20.20 -8.31 -24.26
N GLN A 666 -19.96 -9.12 -25.26
CA GLN A 666 -20.96 -9.43 -26.31
C GLN A 666 -22.21 -10.13 -25.75
N GLN A 667 -22.03 -11.06 -24.83
CA GLN A 667 -23.15 -11.84 -24.25
C GLN A 667 -23.99 -11.04 -23.25
N THR A 668 -23.39 -10.14 -22.52
CA THR A 668 -24.05 -9.43 -21.40
C THR A 668 -24.51 -8.02 -21.79
N GLY A 669 -23.98 -7.44 -22.86
CA GLY A 669 -24.22 -6.06 -23.24
C GLY A 669 -23.46 -5.05 -22.36
N ALA A 670 -22.61 -5.50 -21.42
CA ALA A 670 -21.73 -4.63 -20.68
C ALA A 670 -20.72 -3.97 -21.66
N THR A 671 -20.34 -2.73 -21.37
CA THR A 671 -19.49 -1.93 -22.25
C THR A 671 -18.07 -1.78 -21.73
N ARG A 672 -17.81 -2.22 -20.48
CA ARG A 672 -16.55 -2.00 -19.77
C ARG A 672 -16.00 -3.27 -19.16
N VAL A 673 -14.67 -3.31 -19.07
CA VAL A 673 -13.93 -4.39 -18.40
C VAL A 673 -13.16 -3.81 -17.23
N VAL A 674 -13.29 -4.40 -16.07
CA VAL A 674 -12.48 -4.13 -14.88
C VAL A 674 -11.52 -5.29 -14.67
N ILE A 675 -10.26 -5.00 -14.35
CA ILE A 675 -9.26 -6.01 -13.99
C ILE A 675 -8.74 -5.73 -12.58
N SER A 676 -8.75 -6.74 -11.71
CA SER A 676 -8.30 -6.62 -10.32
C SER A 676 -7.77 -7.95 -9.77
N GLY A 677 -7.20 -7.93 -8.58
CA GLY A 677 -6.60 -9.08 -7.91
C GLY A 677 -5.08 -9.13 -8.00
N GLY A 678 -4.45 -9.78 -7.03
CA GLY A 678 -2.99 -9.77 -6.82
C GLY A 678 -2.14 -10.23 -8.01
N CYS A 679 -2.68 -11.08 -8.90
CA CYS A 679 -1.93 -11.52 -10.08
C CYS A 679 -1.68 -10.41 -11.11
N PHE A 680 -2.44 -9.32 -11.08
CA PHE A 680 -2.20 -8.15 -11.95
C PHE A 680 -1.05 -7.26 -11.48
N GLN A 681 -0.41 -7.56 -10.36
CA GLN A 681 0.92 -7.01 -10.04
C GLN A 681 2.00 -7.50 -11.01
N ASN A 682 1.76 -8.57 -11.78
CA ASN A 682 2.59 -9.00 -12.89
C ASN A 682 2.54 -7.93 -14.00
N LYS A 683 3.57 -7.09 -14.04
CA LYS A 683 3.66 -5.95 -14.97
C LYS A 683 3.59 -6.40 -16.42
N ARG A 684 4.25 -7.53 -16.76
CA ARG A 684 4.24 -8.07 -18.12
C ARG A 684 2.82 -8.43 -18.58
N LEU A 685 2.10 -9.19 -17.77
CA LEU A 685 0.72 -9.59 -18.05
C LEU A 685 -0.18 -8.37 -18.22
N THR A 686 -0.09 -7.45 -17.27
CA THR A 686 -0.92 -6.25 -17.19
C THR A 686 -0.71 -5.33 -18.39
N GLU A 687 0.54 -4.98 -18.72
CA GLU A 687 0.86 -4.12 -19.85
C GLU A 687 0.54 -4.77 -21.21
N GLN A 688 0.71 -6.10 -21.31
CA GLN A 688 0.34 -6.83 -22.51
C GLN A 688 -1.18 -6.82 -22.70
N LEU A 689 -1.93 -7.09 -21.64
CA LEU A 689 -3.39 -7.09 -21.67
C LEU A 689 -3.95 -5.71 -22.03
N GLN A 690 -3.41 -4.64 -21.44
CA GLN A 690 -3.78 -3.26 -21.77
C GLN A 690 -3.58 -2.96 -23.27
N ARG A 691 -2.42 -3.34 -23.83
CA ARG A 691 -2.15 -3.19 -25.28
C ARG A 691 -3.13 -3.98 -26.15
N LEU A 692 -3.47 -5.19 -25.75
CA LEU A 692 -4.41 -6.05 -26.47
C LEU A 692 -5.84 -5.48 -26.43
N PHE A 693 -6.29 -4.99 -25.29
CA PHE A 693 -7.59 -4.33 -25.19
C PHE A 693 -7.66 -3.07 -26.05
N ALA A 694 -6.63 -2.22 -25.99
CA ALA A 694 -6.54 -1.02 -26.84
C ALA A 694 -6.59 -1.37 -28.34
N ALA A 695 -5.87 -2.42 -28.77
CA ALA A 695 -5.87 -2.86 -30.16
C ALA A 695 -7.22 -3.42 -30.62
N LYS A 696 -8.05 -3.94 -29.71
CA LYS A 696 -9.41 -4.45 -30.00
C LYS A 696 -10.47 -3.34 -29.98
N GLY A 697 -10.12 -2.11 -29.62
CA GLY A 697 -11.10 -1.03 -29.43
C GLY A 697 -12.11 -1.33 -28.30
N ILE A 698 -11.76 -2.23 -27.40
CA ILE A 698 -12.51 -2.41 -26.15
C ILE A 698 -12.18 -1.18 -25.32
N PRO A 699 -13.15 -0.29 -25.04
CA PRO A 699 -12.83 0.94 -24.37
C PRO A 699 -12.28 0.59 -22.99
N PRO A 700 -11.04 0.96 -22.76
CA PRO A 700 -10.53 0.96 -21.43
C PRO A 700 -11.28 2.00 -20.63
N VAL A 701 -11.71 1.72 -19.45
CA VAL A 701 -12.47 2.63 -18.61
C VAL A 701 -11.53 3.44 -17.75
N GLY A 702 -11.47 4.76 -17.99
CA GLY A 702 -11.06 5.88 -17.13
C GLY A 702 -9.58 6.25 -17.07
N LYS A 703 -9.36 7.50 -16.84
CA LYS A 703 -8.08 8.06 -16.46
C LYS A 703 -7.81 7.75 -14.99
N VAL A 704 -6.64 7.25 -14.70
CA VAL A 704 -6.11 7.07 -13.36
C VAL A 704 -6.10 8.39 -12.59
N HIS A 705 -6.96 8.53 -11.58
CA HIS A 705 -7.05 9.74 -10.77
C HIS A 705 -6.02 9.83 -9.63
N LEU A 706 -5.13 8.84 -9.45
CA LEU A 706 -3.91 9.12 -8.68
C LEU A 706 -3.06 10.20 -9.37
N ALA A 707 -3.21 10.39 -10.68
CA ALA A 707 -2.66 11.54 -11.39
C ALA A 707 -3.21 12.88 -10.89
N ASP A 708 -4.42 12.95 -10.35
CA ASP A 708 -4.95 14.19 -9.78
C ASP A 708 -4.49 14.40 -8.34
N LEU A 709 -4.27 13.35 -7.55
CA LEU A 709 -3.56 13.45 -6.27
C LEU A 709 -2.06 13.75 -6.46
N VAL A 710 -1.45 13.24 -7.53
CA VAL A 710 -0.09 13.58 -7.93
C VAL A 710 -0.05 14.92 -8.70
N ARG A 711 -1.05 15.26 -9.50
CA ARG A 711 -1.18 16.56 -10.20
C ARG A 711 -1.42 17.73 -9.28
N ALA A 712 -2.07 17.56 -8.15
CA ALA A 712 -2.10 18.60 -7.11
C ALA A 712 -0.68 18.94 -6.58
N GLY A 713 0.30 18.06 -6.77
CA GLY A 713 1.72 18.30 -6.48
C GLY A 713 2.61 18.62 -7.69
N LEU A 714 2.16 18.41 -8.94
CA LEU A 714 2.99 18.51 -10.14
C LEU A 714 2.65 19.71 -11.05
N HIS A 715 1.55 20.46 -10.83
CA HIS A 715 1.24 21.66 -11.61
C HIS A 715 1.92 22.91 -11.08
N GLN A 716 3.25 22.97 -11.14
CA GLN A 716 4.00 24.22 -11.18
C GLN A 716 5.19 24.13 -12.15
N ASN A 717 4.97 23.77 -13.40
CA ASN A 717 5.80 24.26 -14.50
C ASN A 717 4.98 24.13 -15.79
N GLY A 718 4.68 25.30 -16.34
CA GLY A 718 3.72 25.52 -17.40
C GLY A 718 3.94 24.73 -18.68
N HIS A 719 2.86 24.37 -19.26
CA HIS A 719 2.35 24.67 -20.61
C HIS A 719 1.15 23.76 -20.86
N ALA A 720 -0.02 24.37 -20.93
CA ALA A 720 -1.26 23.77 -21.39
C ALA A 720 -1.15 23.44 -22.88
N GLY A 721 -1.25 22.15 -23.20
CA GLY A 721 -1.55 21.66 -24.52
C GLY A 721 -2.84 20.85 -24.45
N VAL A 722 -3.94 21.45 -24.87
CA VAL A 722 -5.24 20.78 -25.08
C VAL A 722 -5.05 19.81 -26.24
N LEU A 723 -5.18 18.52 -26.00
CA LEU A 723 -5.51 17.54 -27.04
C LEU A 723 -6.92 17.01 -26.77
N GLN A 724 -7.86 17.52 -27.54
CA GLN A 724 -9.13 16.85 -27.81
C GLN A 724 -8.88 15.66 -28.72
N GLY A 725 -9.52 14.55 -28.40
CA GLY A 725 -9.70 13.46 -29.37
C GLY A 725 -9.58 12.08 -28.77
N GLY A 726 -10.71 11.42 -28.51
CA GLY A 726 -11.01 10.06 -28.84
C GLY A 726 -10.43 8.98 -27.92
N ASP A 727 -11.34 8.22 -27.36
CA ASP A 727 -11.25 6.82 -26.98
C ASP A 727 -10.37 6.49 -25.77
N GLY A 728 -11.04 6.08 -24.71
CA GLY A 728 -10.48 5.87 -23.39
C GLY A 728 -9.96 4.46 -23.09
N PRO A 729 -9.12 4.31 -22.06
CA PRO A 729 -8.30 3.14 -21.72
C PRO A 729 -8.93 2.09 -20.76
N VAL A 730 -8.35 0.88 -20.65
CA VAL A 730 -8.66 -0.23 -19.73
C VAL A 730 -8.22 0.11 -18.31
N PHE A 731 -9.05 -0.14 -17.30
CA PHE A 731 -8.67 0.02 -15.91
C PHE A 731 -7.89 -1.17 -15.37
N VAL A 732 -6.76 -0.85 -14.79
CA VAL A 732 -6.08 -1.67 -13.80
C VAL A 732 -6.30 -0.96 -12.48
N GLY A 733 -7.00 -1.56 -11.53
CA GLY A 733 -7.09 -1.04 -10.18
C GLY A 733 -5.68 -0.84 -9.64
N GLU A 734 -5.37 0.37 -9.17
CA GLU A 734 -4.03 0.72 -8.69
C GLU A 734 -3.69 0.06 -7.35
N ASN A 735 -4.67 -0.50 -6.66
CA ASN A 735 -4.45 -1.25 -5.44
C ASN A 735 -4.08 -2.68 -5.82
N GLY A 736 -2.84 -2.88 -6.25
CA GLY A 736 -2.23 -4.17 -6.47
C GLY A 736 -2.01 -4.99 -5.19
N HIS A 737 -2.76 -4.69 -4.14
CA HIS A 737 -2.81 -5.47 -2.92
C HIS A 737 -3.96 -6.44 -3.02
N GLY A 738 -3.67 -7.71 -3.25
CA GLY A 738 -4.67 -8.76 -3.40
C GLY A 738 -5.69 -8.89 -2.27
N GLU A 739 -5.68 -8.03 -1.27
CA GLU A 739 -6.54 -8.10 -0.10
C GLU A 739 -7.06 -6.72 0.38
N ASP A 740 -6.46 -5.61 -0.06
CA ASP A 740 -6.90 -4.26 0.32
C ASP A 740 -8.23 -3.85 -0.33
N ASP A 741 -8.52 -4.38 -1.52
CA ASP A 741 -9.76 -4.10 -2.26
C ASP A 741 -11.00 -4.60 -1.51
N ALA A 742 -10.90 -5.68 -0.72
CA ALA A 742 -11.99 -6.21 0.10
C ALA A 742 -12.50 -5.20 1.12
N VAL A 743 -11.62 -4.33 1.60
CA VAL A 743 -11.94 -3.28 2.56
C VAL A 743 -12.80 -2.19 1.93
N ILE A 744 -12.47 -1.78 0.71
CA ILE A 744 -13.18 -0.69 0.01
C ILE A 744 -14.59 -1.15 -0.42
N LEU A 745 -14.75 -2.38 -0.89
CA LEU A 745 -16.07 -2.91 -1.26
C LEU A 745 -17.04 -2.94 -0.08
N ALA A 746 -16.57 -3.32 1.09
CA ALA A 746 -17.40 -3.36 2.27
C ALA A 746 -18.06 -2.00 2.55
N LEU A 747 -17.36 -0.91 2.22
CA LEU A 747 -17.89 0.44 2.34
C LEU A 747 -18.92 0.80 1.26
N VAL A 748 -18.89 0.16 0.11
CA VAL A 748 -19.76 0.48 -1.05
C VAL A 748 -21.08 -0.31 -1.06
N LEU A 749 -21.10 -1.51 -0.50
CA LEU A 749 -22.27 -2.41 -0.60
C LEU A 749 -23.48 -2.02 0.26
N LEU A 750 -23.37 -1.06 1.16
CA LEU A 750 -24.38 -0.79 2.18
C LEU A 750 -25.49 0.20 1.78
N GLU A 751 -25.27 1.00 0.75
CA GLU A 751 -26.22 2.07 0.40
C GLU A 751 -27.67 1.60 0.05
N PRO A 752 -27.90 0.48 -0.59
CA PRO A 752 -29.23 0.12 -1.09
C PRO A 752 -29.97 -0.96 -0.34
N LEU A 753 -29.45 -1.47 0.75
CA LEU A 753 -30.11 -2.52 1.53
C LEU A 753 -31.28 -1.98 2.40
N GLY A 754 -31.61 -0.69 2.31
CA GLY A 754 -32.71 -0.09 3.08
C GLY A 754 -32.45 -0.04 4.60
N ILE A 755 -31.21 -0.29 5.02
CA ILE A 755 -30.84 -0.36 6.44
C ILE A 755 -30.93 1.06 7.09
N GLN A 756 -30.72 2.13 6.31
CA GLN A 756 -30.95 3.50 6.81
C GLN A 756 -32.42 3.75 7.14
N THR A 757 -33.36 3.22 6.37
CA THR A 757 -34.80 3.33 6.65
C THR A 757 -35.22 2.52 7.86
N ALA A 758 -34.60 1.39 8.13
CA ALA A 758 -34.87 0.58 9.31
C ALA A 758 -34.30 1.21 10.60
N LEU A 759 -33.14 1.87 10.52
CA LEU A 759 -32.53 2.58 11.65
C LEU A 759 -33.31 3.86 12.01
N VAL A 760 -33.80 4.61 11.02
CA VAL A 760 -34.66 5.78 11.27
C VAL A 760 -35.99 5.36 11.88
N SER A 761 -36.59 4.25 11.44
CA SER A 761 -37.83 3.74 12.05
C SER A 761 -37.64 3.17 13.45
N CYS A 762 -36.46 2.62 13.80
CA CYS A 762 -36.12 2.21 15.16
C CYS A 762 -35.80 3.41 16.08
N LEU A 763 -35.20 4.47 15.57
CA LEU A 763 -34.96 5.69 16.31
C LEU A 763 -36.27 6.47 16.57
N ASP A 764 -37.18 6.53 15.60
CA ASP A 764 -38.50 7.14 15.76
C ASP A 764 -39.37 6.36 16.75
N ALA A 765 -39.25 5.02 16.83
CA ALA A 765 -39.92 4.20 17.84
C ALA A 765 -39.34 4.38 19.25
N ALA A 766 -38.05 4.64 19.38
CA ALA A 766 -37.38 4.91 20.65
C ALA A 766 -37.71 6.32 21.19
N VAL A 767 -38.00 7.28 20.31
CA VAL A 767 -38.43 8.65 20.69
C VAL A 767 -39.91 8.70 21.04
N ALA A 768 -40.74 7.75 20.59
CA ALA A 768 -42.18 7.70 20.86
C ALA A 768 -42.59 7.05 22.21
N GLY A 769 -41.67 6.58 23.02
CA GLY A 769 -41.87 6.29 24.44
C GLY A 769 -42.85 5.14 24.78
N GLU A 770 -43.00 4.12 23.92
CA GLU A 770 -43.77 2.92 24.26
C GLU A 770 -42.94 1.66 24.01
N LEU A 771 -42.22 1.24 25.05
CA LEU A 771 -41.86 -0.19 25.23
C LEU A 771 -41.97 -0.55 26.71
N LEU A 772 -43.06 -1.19 27.05
CA LEU A 772 -43.28 -1.86 28.33
C LEU A 772 -42.28 -3.03 28.47
N ILE A 773 -41.45 -2.96 29.50
CA ILE A 773 -40.58 -4.05 29.89
C ILE A 773 -41.40 -5.03 30.71
N HIS A 774 -41.54 -6.25 30.27
CA HIS A 774 -41.85 -7.39 31.13
C HIS A 774 -40.56 -8.18 31.42
N HIS A 775 -40.16 -8.11 32.68
CA HIS A 775 -39.28 -9.07 33.33
C HIS A 775 -40.04 -10.38 33.53
N ASP A 776 -39.36 -11.52 33.27
CA ASP A 776 -39.30 -12.74 34.11
C ASP A 776 -38.29 -13.71 33.48
N VAL A 777 -37.19 -13.88 34.16
CA VAL A 777 -36.63 -15.00 34.93
C VAL A 777 -36.86 -16.41 34.34
N VAL A 778 -35.88 -17.04 33.79
CA VAL A 778 -35.05 -18.16 34.25
C VAL A 778 -33.80 -18.28 33.41
#